data_f683041c325dc1a0abd8ea1eef26fcd0
#
_entry.id   f683041c325dc1a0abd8ea1eef26fcd0
#
_cell.length_a   1.000
_cell.length_b   1.000
_cell.length_c   1.000
_cell.angle_alpha   90.00
_cell.angle_beta   90.00
_cell.angle_gamma   90.00
#
_symmetry.space_group_name_H-M   'P 1'
#
loop_
_entity.id
_entity.type
_entity.pdbx_description
1 polymer ?
#
loop_
_entity_poly.entity_id
_entity_poly.type
_entity_poly.pdbx_seq_one_letter_code
_entity_poly.pdbx_strand_id
1 'polypeptide(L)'
;MLRVDSTKPCQIIYSLARHEYLSYVIEPHIVQLNPNGEFSLTYQRLFSNTASEFSSCLNESDFKLIKVLEDIEQGNIIKKYYKKPIRPYEFFSKVFNEQLFDVIRPKIEKKMAEVFNSVRDKEIYLMSKEGYPAGRKLNIATEAATILFHFKRNETEIRYYPTIKYQNMRIEFMFKGAEIVCNQPAWLLLDDTLYYFEKDIEGKKLLPFLNKRFIAIPRTSEQSYMERFVAPLIEKHHVHAEGFTINTEKYDAVPMLKPIIVDGGTSQLQLYFRYAGYIFPYGDGRQVSVRIEHHDDDYLFHRIKRSVTWEKGKLQILENMGLKPASSLFQNLEVDMGDDGDRAFSVLEWLNQHHDELQAEGFIIEQPEGNKRYLFGSSKIDLQVSERNDWFDIYAVVYFGPYQIPFIELRNHILNRKKEFMLPSGEIAVIPEKWFSQYSNLLHFSDGNQELKLKKHHIGLINELAEGELASITMSRKLQKLTDFDDLEDIPMPENFNGSLRSYQKAGYNWFHFLKKFHFGGCLADDMGLGKTIQTLALLQKNKEEAEANGTKSTSLLIMPTSLIYNWINEAKKFTPQLRLMVHTGNFRYKHAEVFANYDVVVTTYGVSRIDIELLKDFVFDYTILDESQNIKNPSSKSYQAVKQLKSRFKLILSGTPVENSVNDLWTQMSFINPGLLGSQKYFLDEFVTPIEKKKDEDKAHKLQILIKPFVLRRTKEQVATELPPKTEHLFYCQMSDEQAEVYEKVKSEYRNELLQGLEAGTFVQSQIQVLQGLTKLRQIANHPSMIDEAYEGDSGKFEDVVHTLTNVLEAGHKVLIFSQFVKQLSIYRDYLDKQDISYAYLDGSTQNRGDVVKNFQEDEKTSVFLISIKAGGVGLNLTSADYVFILDPWWNPAIEQQAIDRTHRIGQTKNIFIYKFITKDTVEEKILALQQRKLSVARALITTEESFIKTLTADDIREILK
;
A
#
# COMPACT_ATOMS: atom_id res chain seq x y z
N MET A 1 60.11 41.04 17.46
CA MET A 1 59.36 41.94 16.56
C MET A 1 58.55 42.86 17.45
N LEU A 2 58.55 44.15 17.16
CA LEU A 2 57.71 45.14 17.87
C LEU A 2 56.31 44.88 17.52
N ARG A 3 55.36 44.73 18.51
CA ARG A 3 53.94 44.48 18.30
C ARG A 3 53.27 45.73 17.75
N VAL A 4 52.38 45.59 16.73
CA VAL A 4 51.65 46.73 16.17
C VAL A 4 50.73 47.36 17.23
N ASP A 5 50.75 48.65 17.38
CA ASP A 5 49.90 49.40 18.32
C ASP A 5 48.55 49.68 17.63
N SER A 6 47.49 49.03 18.09
CA SER A 6 46.12 49.16 17.52
C SER A 6 45.49 50.54 17.71
N THR A 7 46.12 51.42 18.55
CA THR A 7 45.67 52.81 18.77
C THR A 7 46.23 53.79 17.74
N LYS A 8 47.23 53.36 16.99
CA LYS A 8 47.88 54.17 15.94
C LYS A 8 47.43 53.78 14.55
N PRO A 9 47.52 54.62 13.54
CA PRO A 9 47.14 54.24 12.18
C PRO A 9 47.85 52.96 11.70
N CYS A 10 47.08 52.02 11.19
CA CYS A 10 47.58 50.77 10.67
C CYS A 10 46.69 50.31 9.45
N GLN A 11 47.26 49.44 8.64
CA GLN A 11 46.65 48.99 7.46
C GLN A 11 46.83 47.47 7.30
N ILE A 12 45.76 46.74 6.90
CA ILE A 12 45.90 45.36 6.51
C ILE A 12 46.47 45.26 5.09
N ILE A 13 47.40 44.34 4.93
CA ILE A 13 47.94 43.92 3.62
C ILE A 13 47.97 42.42 3.51
N TYR A 14 47.86 41.92 2.31
CA TYR A 14 47.96 40.48 2.01
C TYR A 14 49.32 40.21 1.33
N SER A 15 50.18 39.41 1.97
CA SER A 15 51.52 39.16 1.51
C SER A 15 51.66 37.80 0.86
N LEU A 16 52.08 37.76 -0.39
CA LEU A 16 52.45 36.54 -1.08
C LEU A 16 53.86 36.13 -0.63
N ALA A 17 53.95 35.10 0.19
CA ALA A 17 55.17 34.60 0.77
C ALA A 17 55.61 33.30 0.10
N ARG A 18 56.92 33.13 -0.11
CA ARG A 18 57.50 31.90 -0.63
C ARG A 18 57.86 30.97 0.53
N HIS A 19 57.13 29.87 0.66
CA HIS A 19 57.38 28.85 1.67
C HIS A 19 58.30 27.76 1.12
N GLU A 20 59.29 27.39 1.89
CA GLU A 20 60.34 26.45 1.48
C GLU A 20 59.79 25.09 0.95
N TYR A 21 58.73 24.56 1.55
CA TYR A 21 58.15 23.24 1.22
C TYR A 21 56.77 23.31 0.52
N LEU A 22 56.03 24.39 0.71
CA LEU A 22 54.66 24.52 0.19
C LEU A 22 54.58 25.42 -1.04
N SER A 23 55.71 25.90 -1.58
CA SER A 23 55.77 26.90 -2.65
C SER A 23 55.18 28.25 -2.16
N TYR A 24 54.31 28.93 -2.92
CA TYR A 24 53.69 30.18 -2.52
C TYR A 24 52.52 29.98 -1.56
N VAL A 25 52.44 30.88 -0.57
CA VAL A 25 51.30 31.00 0.38
C VAL A 25 50.94 32.47 0.56
N ILE A 26 49.70 32.78 0.93
CA ILE A 26 49.27 34.15 1.22
C ILE A 26 49.07 34.26 2.73
N GLU A 27 49.65 35.37 3.27
CA GLU A 27 49.56 35.66 4.70
C GLU A 27 48.99 37.06 4.93
N PRO A 28 47.99 37.23 5.81
CA PRO A 28 47.46 38.52 6.18
C PRO A 28 48.33 39.15 7.23
N HIS A 29 48.76 40.40 7.01
CA HIS A 29 49.57 41.18 7.94
C HIS A 29 48.91 42.53 8.21
N ILE A 30 49.03 42.99 9.46
CA ILE A 30 48.75 44.35 9.79
C ILE A 30 50.09 45.10 9.93
N VAL A 31 50.20 46.25 9.28
CA VAL A 31 51.41 47.04 9.24
C VAL A 31 51.11 48.44 9.84
N GLN A 32 51.96 48.89 10.70
CA GLN A 32 51.88 50.25 11.31
C GLN A 32 52.21 51.29 10.25
N LEU A 33 51.47 52.38 10.19
CA LEU A 33 51.76 53.51 9.33
C LEU A 33 52.56 54.55 10.09
N ASN A 34 53.52 55.15 9.36
CA ASN A 34 54.23 56.35 9.84
C ASN A 34 53.35 57.60 9.74
N PRO A 35 53.63 58.70 10.40
CA PRO A 35 52.86 59.94 10.29
C PRO A 35 52.60 60.43 8.87
N ASN A 36 53.46 60.06 7.91
CA ASN A 36 53.35 60.40 6.50
C ASN A 36 52.44 59.41 5.71
N GLY A 37 51.83 58.41 6.39
CA GLY A 37 50.97 57.43 5.77
C GLY A 37 51.72 56.25 5.08
N GLU A 38 53.07 56.20 5.27
CA GLU A 38 53.86 55.10 4.68
C GLU A 38 54.00 53.96 5.67
N PHE A 39 54.26 52.74 5.15
CA PHE A 39 54.44 51.52 5.94
C PHE A 39 55.74 51.58 6.77
N SER A 40 55.62 51.33 8.07
CA SER A 40 56.76 51.22 8.95
C SER A 40 57.30 49.77 8.96
N LEU A 41 58.46 49.60 9.63
CA LEU A 41 59.06 48.28 9.81
C LEU A 41 58.29 47.42 10.94
N THR A 42 57.23 48.00 11.55
CA THR A 42 56.50 47.35 12.60
C THR A 42 55.26 46.63 11.98
N TYR A 43 55.27 45.38 12.03
CA TYR A 43 54.15 44.52 11.45
C TYR A 43 53.92 43.26 12.29
N GLN A 44 52.73 42.73 12.20
CA GLN A 44 52.44 41.42 12.77
C GLN A 44 51.47 40.65 11.85
N ARG A 45 51.59 39.33 11.84
CA ARG A 45 50.64 38.44 11.14
C ARG A 45 49.30 38.40 11.89
N LEU A 46 48.19 38.43 11.15
CA LEU A 46 46.85 38.37 11.70
C LEU A 46 46.30 36.96 11.69
N PHE A 47 45.59 36.64 12.78
CA PHE A 47 44.81 35.43 12.93
C PHE A 47 43.41 35.80 13.43
N SER A 48 42.42 34.91 13.31
CA SER A 48 41.03 35.18 13.71
C SER A 48 40.92 35.65 15.16
N ASN A 49 41.74 35.12 16.07
CA ASN A 49 41.78 35.50 17.49
C ASN A 49 42.44 36.87 17.77
N THR A 50 43.31 37.39 16.88
CA THR A 50 43.95 38.68 17.03
C THR A 50 43.34 39.78 16.16
N ALA A 51 42.57 39.40 15.15
CA ALA A 51 41.96 40.34 14.20
C ALA A 51 40.98 41.32 14.87
N SER A 52 40.31 40.93 15.94
CA SER A 52 39.37 41.78 16.69
C SER A 52 40.05 42.99 17.33
N GLU A 53 41.35 42.90 17.67
CA GLU A 53 42.15 44.02 18.23
C GLU A 53 42.34 45.18 17.23
N PHE A 54 42.17 44.90 15.93
CA PHE A 54 42.36 45.81 14.81
C PHE A 54 41.07 46.13 14.04
N SER A 55 39.91 45.98 14.70
CA SER A 55 38.60 46.17 14.07
C SER A 55 38.42 47.55 13.41
N SER A 56 39.16 48.57 13.84
CA SER A 56 39.14 49.91 13.24
C SER A 56 39.83 49.96 11.86
N CYS A 57 40.71 49.01 11.56
CA CYS A 57 41.51 48.93 10.33
C CYS A 57 41.01 47.78 9.39
N LEU A 58 40.03 46.98 9.84
CA LEU A 58 39.52 45.80 9.15
C LEU A 58 38.05 45.97 8.78
N ASN A 59 37.66 45.48 7.61
CA ASN A 59 36.26 45.41 7.22
C ASN A 59 35.74 43.94 7.27
N GLU A 60 34.46 43.74 7.08
CA GLU A 60 33.83 42.42 7.18
C GLU A 60 34.44 41.36 6.20
N SER A 61 34.87 41.82 5.01
CA SER A 61 35.56 40.96 4.05
C SER A 61 36.93 40.53 4.51
N ASP A 62 37.64 41.36 5.27
CA ASP A 62 38.97 41.05 5.83
C ASP A 62 38.87 39.93 6.87
N PHE A 63 37.86 39.96 7.76
CA PHE A 63 37.62 38.89 8.74
C PHE A 63 37.33 37.54 8.04
N LYS A 64 36.57 37.54 6.94
CA LYS A 64 36.29 36.32 6.15
C LYS A 64 37.58 35.79 5.50
N LEU A 65 38.39 36.67 4.91
CA LEU A 65 39.65 36.30 4.28
C LEU A 65 40.69 35.79 5.27
N ILE A 66 40.83 36.42 6.45
CA ILE A 66 41.73 35.95 7.51
C ILE A 66 41.33 34.51 7.92
N LYS A 67 40.05 34.22 8.07
CA LYS A 67 39.55 32.88 8.41
C LYS A 67 39.86 31.84 7.30
N VAL A 68 39.72 32.22 6.05
CA VAL A 68 40.05 31.33 4.90
C VAL A 68 41.55 31.05 4.86
N LEU A 69 42.41 32.10 5.14
CA LEU A 69 43.85 31.95 5.15
C LEU A 69 44.39 31.19 6.37
N GLU A 70 43.65 31.21 7.48
CA GLU A 70 43.98 30.42 8.69
C GLU A 70 43.82 28.91 8.42
N ASP A 71 42.90 28.47 7.55
CA ASP A 71 42.76 27.06 7.11
C ASP A 71 44.02 26.52 6.44
N ILE A 72 44.80 27.37 5.75
CA ILE A 72 46.04 27.02 5.03
C ILE A 72 47.29 27.40 5.78
N GLU A 73 47.16 27.86 7.01
CA GLU A 73 48.29 28.09 7.89
C GLU A 73 49.01 26.79 8.24
N GLN A 74 50.37 26.82 8.29
CA GLN A 74 51.21 25.63 8.49
C GLN A 74 50.81 24.80 9.72
N GLY A 75 50.48 25.46 10.84
CA GLY A 75 50.09 24.77 12.06
C GLY A 75 48.75 24.00 11.90
N ASN A 76 47.78 24.55 11.18
CA ASN A 76 46.50 23.92 10.90
C ASN A 76 46.64 22.83 9.85
N ILE A 77 47.49 23.01 8.86
CA ILE A 77 47.86 21.96 7.90
C ILE A 77 48.45 20.77 8.64
N ILE A 78 49.43 21.00 9.51
CA ILE A 78 50.08 19.92 10.26
C ILE A 78 49.06 19.15 11.11
N LYS A 79 48.22 19.84 11.88
CA LYS A 79 47.17 19.21 12.70
C LYS A 79 46.21 18.35 11.90
N LYS A 80 45.88 18.75 10.66
CA LYS A 80 44.95 18.04 9.79
C LYS A 80 45.55 16.74 9.21
N TYR A 81 46.84 16.75 8.89
CA TYR A 81 47.47 15.62 8.19
C TYR A 81 48.42 14.79 9.10
N TYR A 82 48.68 15.27 10.32
CA TYR A 82 49.51 14.55 11.28
C TYR A 82 48.93 14.65 12.70
N LYS A 83 48.51 13.52 13.25
CA LYS A 83 47.76 13.47 14.54
C LYS A 83 48.60 13.59 15.79
N LYS A 84 49.96 13.45 15.68
CA LYS A 84 50.84 13.54 16.83
C LYS A 84 51.39 14.98 16.95
N PRO A 85 51.60 15.51 18.18
CA PRO A 85 52.22 16.79 18.36
C PRO A 85 53.62 16.78 17.74
N ILE A 86 53.89 17.71 16.85
CA ILE A 86 55.15 17.88 16.15
C ILE A 86 55.40 19.37 15.90
N ARG A 87 56.65 19.82 15.97
CA ARG A 87 57.02 21.17 15.60
C ARG A 87 56.95 21.31 14.07
N PRO A 88 56.56 22.48 13.54
CA PRO A 88 56.47 22.69 12.10
C PRO A 88 57.74 22.32 11.33
N TYR A 89 58.88 22.76 11.82
CA TYR A 89 60.17 22.42 11.20
C TYR A 89 60.44 20.91 11.14
N GLU A 90 60.12 20.19 12.22
CA GLU A 90 60.32 18.74 12.24
C GLU A 90 59.32 17.99 11.33
N PHE A 91 58.09 18.53 11.21
CA PHE A 91 57.11 17.96 10.26
C PHE A 91 57.58 18.06 8.83
N PHE A 92 58.02 19.29 8.42
CA PHE A 92 58.42 19.51 7.04
C PHE A 92 59.75 18.83 6.71
N SER A 93 60.72 18.71 7.64
CA SER A 93 61.99 18.07 7.41
C SER A 93 61.97 16.54 7.49
N LYS A 94 61.10 15.95 8.27
CA LYS A 94 61.11 14.48 8.57
C LYS A 94 59.91 13.72 8.04
N VAL A 95 58.76 14.36 7.90
CA VAL A 95 57.46 13.68 7.58
C VAL A 95 56.94 14.10 6.21
N PHE A 96 57.12 15.35 5.84
CA PHE A 96 56.62 15.89 4.60
C PHE A 96 57.37 15.29 3.41
N ASN A 97 56.64 14.75 2.44
CA ASN A 97 57.18 14.14 1.22
C ASN A 97 56.34 14.52 0.01
N GLU A 98 56.72 14.08 -1.16
CA GLU A 98 56.06 14.36 -2.43
C GLU A 98 54.60 13.94 -2.45
N GLN A 99 54.26 12.79 -1.86
CA GLN A 99 52.87 12.32 -1.75
C GLN A 99 52.01 13.26 -0.91
N LEU A 100 52.51 13.72 0.23
CA LEU A 100 51.81 14.69 1.05
C LEU A 100 51.72 16.05 0.36
N PHE A 101 52.77 16.46 -0.39
CA PHE A 101 52.69 17.66 -1.21
C PHE A 101 51.57 17.61 -2.22
N ASP A 102 51.41 16.50 -2.98
CA ASP A 102 50.36 16.32 -4.00
C ASP A 102 48.93 16.33 -3.40
N VAL A 103 48.75 15.95 -2.14
CA VAL A 103 47.50 16.02 -1.44
C VAL A 103 47.21 17.40 -0.83
N ILE A 104 48.22 18.05 -0.29
CA ILE A 104 48.07 19.30 0.45
C ILE A 104 48.06 20.52 -0.49
N ARG A 105 48.96 20.54 -1.47
CA ARG A 105 49.15 21.69 -2.36
C ARG A 105 47.89 22.08 -3.14
N PRO A 106 47.10 21.18 -3.74
CA PRO A 106 45.86 21.53 -4.45
C PRO A 106 44.84 22.23 -3.54
N LYS A 107 44.79 21.87 -2.25
CA LYS A 107 43.87 22.48 -1.29
C LYS A 107 44.31 23.91 -0.92
N ILE A 108 45.62 24.11 -0.78
CA ILE A 108 46.20 25.46 -0.57
C ILE A 108 45.91 26.32 -1.80
N GLU A 109 46.15 25.81 -3.02
CA GLU A 109 45.94 26.55 -4.27
C GLU A 109 44.48 26.95 -4.48
N LYS A 110 43.53 26.06 -4.14
CA LYS A 110 42.12 26.36 -4.20
C LYS A 110 41.75 27.52 -3.28
N LYS A 111 42.28 27.53 -2.05
CA LYS A 111 42.05 28.62 -1.08
C LYS A 111 42.76 29.92 -1.51
N MET A 112 43.96 29.81 -2.02
CA MET A 112 44.69 30.97 -2.56
C MET A 112 43.94 31.58 -3.75
N ALA A 113 43.40 30.78 -4.66
CA ALA A 113 42.60 31.29 -5.78
C ALA A 113 41.32 31.99 -5.32
N GLU A 114 40.64 31.49 -4.25
CA GLU A 114 39.51 32.12 -3.61
C GLU A 114 39.91 33.52 -3.05
N VAL A 115 41.04 33.59 -2.37
CA VAL A 115 41.55 34.84 -1.83
C VAL A 115 41.92 35.81 -2.94
N PHE A 116 42.68 35.40 -3.98
CA PHE A 116 43.05 36.30 -5.09
C PHE A 116 41.84 36.90 -5.78
N ASN A 117 40.75 36.13 -5.94
CA ASN A 117 39.51 36.64 -6.49
C ASN A 117 38.80 37.66 -5.60
N SER A 118 38.98 37.53 -4.28
CA SER A 118 38.35 38.42 -3.27
C SER A 118 39.16 39.63 -2.88
N VAL A 119 40.46 39.66 -3.18
CA VAL A 119 41.35 40.76 -2.84
C VAL A 119 41.67 41.70 -4.01
N ARG A 120 40.87 41.67 -5.10
CA ARG A 120 41.11 42.53 -6.28
C ARG A 120 41.11 44.02 -5.97
N ASP A 121 40.32 44.41 -5.00
CA ASP A 121 40.16 45.80 -4.54
C ASP A 121 41.03 46.10 -3.32
N LYS A 122 41.95 45.20 -2.93
CA LYS A 122 42.80 45.31 -1.75
C LYS A 122 44.26 45.29 -2.13
N GLU A 123 45.12 45.73 -1.18
CA GLU A 123 46.56 45.77 -1.42
C GLU A 123 47.22 44.40 -1.18
N ILE A 124 47.85 43.88 -2.20
CA ILE A 124 48.63 42.64 -2.15
C ILE A 124 50.12 42.96 -2.44
N TYR A 125 51.01 42.33 -1.70
CA TYR A 125 52.45 42.57 -1.79
C TYR A 125 53.21 41.25 -1.93
N LEU A 126 54.32 41.25 -2.63
CA LEU A 126 55.27 40.14 -2.57
C LEU A 126 56.17 40.37 -1.35
N MET A 127 56.22 39.39 -0.47
CA MET A 127 57.07 39.45 0.70
C MET A 127 58.53 39.54 0.31
N SER A 128 59.28 40.40 0.97
CA SER A 128 60.73 40.53 0.73
C SER A 128 61.51 39.26 1.17
N LYS A 129 62.73 39.04 0.63
CA LYS A 129 63.62 37.95 1.05
C LYS A 129 63.93 37.94 2.53
N GLU A 130 63.90 39.14 3.19
CA GLU A 130 64.15 39.34 4.59
C GLU A 130 62.92 39.15 5.48
N GLY A 131 61.81 38.78 4.86
CA GLY A 131 60.55 38.53 5.60
C GLY A 131 59.66 39.74 5.87
N TYR A 132 59.98 40.90 5.21
CA TYR A 132 59.13 42.08 5.32
C TYR A 132 57.86 41.93 4.43
N PRO A 133 56.65 42.11 5.03
CA PRO A 133 55.40 41.72 4.33
C PRO A 133 54.99 42.71 3.22
N ALA A 134 55.40 43.98 3.29
CA ALA A 134 55.14 44.97 2.25
C ALA A 134 56.35 45.19 1.35
N GLY A 135 56.90 44.13 0.73
CA GLY A 135 58.05 44.19 -0.13
C GLY A 135 57.78 44.91 -1.45
N ARG A 136 57.21 44.18 -2.43
CA ARG A 136 56.87 44.81 -3.73
C ARG A 136 55.36 44.70 -3.90
N LYS A 137 54.70 45.78 -4.33
CA LYS A 137 53.27 45.80 -4.59
C LYS A 137 52.96 44.95 -5.82
N LEU A 138 51.99 44.08 -5.71
CA LEU A 138 51.50 43.25 -6.80
C LEU A 138 50.18 43.76 -7.33
N ASN A 139 50.00 43.64 -8.64
CA ASN A 139 48.74 43.92 -9.31
C ASN A 139 48.07 42.59 -9.70
N ILE A 140 46.76 42.52 -9.62
CA ILE A 140 45.99 41.38 -10.11
C ILE A 140 45.41 41.75 -11.48
N ALA A 141 45.57 40.91 -12.45
CA ALA A 141 44.99 41.12 -13.78
C ALA A 141 43.44 41.20 -13.67
N THR A 142 42.86 42.17 -14.36
CA THR A 142 41.40 42.45 -14.31
C THR A 142 40.59 41.41 -15.03
N GLU A 143 41.14 40.82 -16.09
CA GLU A 143 40.55 39.80 -16.94
C GLU A 143 41.41 38.55 -16.94
N ALA A 144 40.78 37.38 -17.31
CA ALA A 144 41.53 36.15 -17.46
C ALA A 144 42.43 36.22 -18.67
N ALA A 145 43.69 35.77 -18.53
CA ALA A 145 44.57 35.59 -19.65
C ALA A 145 44.15 34.32 -20.45
N THR A 146 44.26 34.39 -21.75
CA THR A 146 43.99 33.28 -22.63
C THR A 146 45.31 32.64 -23.07
N ILE A 147 45.29 31.32 -23.26
CA ILE A 147 46.44 30.59 -23.76
C ILE A 147 46.08 29.92 -25.09
N LEU A 148 47.02 29.96 -26.04
CA LEU A 148 46.94 29.25 -27.30
C LEU A 148 48.16 28.36 -27.39
N PHE A 149 47.92 27.06 -27.58
CA PHE A 149 48.97 26.08 -27.77
C PHE A 149 49.26 25.95 -29.24
N HIS A 150 50.53 26.07 -29.64
CA HIS A 150 51.00 25.96 -31.01
C HIS A 150 51.73 24.65 -31.19
N PHE A 151 51.37 23.95 -32.23
CA PHE A 151 52.09 22.78 -32.75
C PHE A 151 52.54 23.07 -34.16
N LYS A 152 53.82 22.98 -34.37
CA LYS A 152 54.47 23.21 -35.67
C LYS A 152 55.17 21.92 -36.08
N ARG A 153 54.65 21.23 -37.02
CA ARG A 153 55.16 19.95 -37.57
C ARG A 153 56.03 20.25 -38.76
N ASN A 154 57.25 19.77 -38.78
CA ASN A 154 58.18 19.82 -39.90
C ASN A 154 58.72 18.41 -40.22
N GLU A 155 59.66 18.31 -41.13
CA GLU A 155 60.10 17.00 -41.55
C GLU A 155 60.81 16.17 -40.45
N THR A 156 61.40 16.79 -39.43
CA THR A 156 62.23 16.13 -38.41
C THR A 156 61.61 16.04 -37.06
N GLU A 157 60.74 16.98 -36.70
CA GLU A 157 60.19 17.12 -35.33
C GLU A 157 58.85 17.91 -35.29
N ILE A 158 58.12 17.77 -34.17
CA ILE A 158 57.02 18.67 -33.84
C ILE A 158 57.45 19.61 -32.77
N ARG A 159 57.32 20.91 -33.02
CA ARG A 159 57.56 21.93 -32.02
C ARG A 159 56.27 22.33 -31.32
N TYR A 160 56.29 22.24 -30.02
CA TYR A 160 55.17 22.58 -29.16
C TYR A 160 55.57 23.76 -28.26
N TYR A 161 54.73 24.83 -28.24
CA TYR A 161 54.92 26.00 -27.38
C TYR A 161 53.60 26.72 -27.13
N PRO A 162 53.36 27.30 -25.92
CA PRO A 162 52.23 28.13 -25.60
C PRO A 162 52.50 29.60 -25.94
N THR A 163 51.43 30.32 -26.28
CA THR A 163 51.40 31.79 -26.33
C THR A 163 50.31 32.27 -25.38
N ILE A 164 50.67 33.22 -24.51
CA ILE A 164 49.73 33.82 -23.58
C ILE A 164 49.31 35.20 -24.10
N LYS A 165 48.01 35.49 -24.08
CA LYS A 165 47.43 36.79 -24.41
C LYS A 165 46.63 37.32 -23.22
N TYR A 166 46.84 38.62 -22.97
CA TYR A 166 46.06 39.38 -22.01
C TYR A 166 45.57 40.67 -22.67
N GLN A 167 44.28 40.98 -22.61
CA GLN A 167 43.69 42.11 -23.32
C GLN A 167 44.08 42.17 -24.79
N ASN A 168 44.06 41.02 -25.47
CA ASN A 168 44.50 40.81 -26.87
C ASN A 168 45.98 41.09 -27.16
N MET A 169 46.78 41.47 -26.18
CA MET A 169 48.23 41.64 -26.33
C MET A 169 48.98 40.36 -25.91
N ARG A 170 50.02 40.04 -26.64
CA ARG A 170 50.89 38.91 -26.32
C ARG A 170 51.77 39.21 -25.13
N ILE A 171 51.79 38.33 -24.13
CA ILE A 171 52.68 38.42 -22.97
C ILE A 171 53.91 37.54 -23.23
N GLU A 172 55.08 38.17 -23.18
CA GLU A 172 56.32 37.43 -23.24
C GLU A 172 56.76 37.03 -21.84
N PHE A 173 56.59 35.76 -21.49
CA PHE A 173 56.86 35.21 -20.15
C PHE A 173 58.10 34.30 -20.14
N MET A 174 58.54 33.81 -21.31
CA MET A 174 59.66 32.91 -21.44
C MET A 174 60.98 33.66 -21.16
N PHE A 175 61.85 33.15 -20.27
CA PHE A 175 63.12 33.76 -19.83
C PHE A 175 62.92 35.13 -19.19
N LYS A 176 61.76 35.51 -18.71
CA LYS A 176 61.47 36.80 -18.11
C LYS A 176 61.29 36.73 -16.56
N GLY A 177 61.70 35.62 -15.93
CA GLY A 177 61.53 35.43 -14.48
C GLY A 177 60.09 35.18 -14.03
N ALA A 178 59.21 34.73 -14.90
CA ALA A 178 57.87 34.38 -14.55
C ALA A 178 57.88 33.18 -13.58
N GLU A 179 56.94 33.17 -12.63
CA GLU A 179 56.81 32.10 -11.66
C GLU A 179 55.32 31.59 -11.59
N ILE A 180 55.14 30.27 -11.46
CA ILE A 180 53.80 29.68 -11.24
C ILE A 180 53.50 29.77 -9.76
N VAL A 181 52.47 30.54 -9.42
CA VAL A 181 52.01 30.73 -8.03
C VAL A 181 51.03 29.64 -7.62
N CYS A 182 50.06 29.29 -8.49
CA CYS A 182 49.14 28.18 -8.33
C CYS A 182 49.11 27.38 -9.61
N ASN A 183 48.89 26.03 -9.47
CA ASN A 183 48.81 25.14 -10.60
C ASN A 183 47.34 24.96 -11.07
N GLN A 184 46.41 24.86 -10.15
CA GLN A 184 45.00 24.58 -10.49
C GLN A 184 44.02 25.35 -9.54
N PRO A 185 43.40 26.45 -10.02
CA PRO A 185 43.60 27.07 -11.35
C PRO A 185 44.97 27.73 -11.48
N ALA A 186 45.48 27.86 -12.73
CA ALA A 186 46.78 28.46 -12.94
C ALA A 186 46.83 29.93 -12.63
N TRP A 187 47.86 30.34 -11.88
CA TRP A 187 48.20 31.73 -11.60
C TRP A 187 49.70 31.94 -11.90
N LEU A 188 50.00 32.94 -12.72
CA LEU A 188 51.32 33.26 -13.15
C LEU A 188 51.72 34.67 -12.61
N LEU A 189 52.84 34.75 -11.93
CA LEU A 189 53.43 36.02 -11.53
C LEU A 189 54.46 36.43 -12.57
N LEU A 190 54.30 37.61 -13.16
CA LEU A 190 55.25 38.22 -14.08
C LEU A 190 55.23 39.74 -13.93
N ASP A 191 56.40 40.35 -13.80
CA ASP A 191 56.61 41.84 -13.72
C ASP A 191 55.62 42.48 -12.71
N ASP A 192 55.57 41.96 -11.50
CA ASP A 192 54.72 42.42 -10.42
C ASP A 192 53.18 42.31 -10.69
N THR A 193 52.79 41.55 -11.72
CA THR A 193 51.39 41.28 -12.06
C THR A 193 51.07 39.80 -11.95
N LEU A 194 49.97 39.48 -11.25
CA LEU A 194 49.41 38.13 -11.12
C LEU A 194 48.35 37.92 -12.20
N TYR A 195 48.70 37.09 -13.17
CA TYR A 195 47.79 36.69 -14.24
C TYR A 195 47.07 35.38 -13.88
N TYR A 196 45.75 35.32 -14.01
CA TYR A 196 44.98 34.12 -13.87
C TYR A 196 44.40 33.67 -15.21
N PHE A 197 44.16 32.40 -15.37
CA PHE A 197 43.70 31.79 -16.62
C PHE A 197 42.28 31.27 -16.49
N GLU A 198 41.65 31.03 -17.62
CA GLU A 198 40.34 30.34 -17.67
C GLU A 198 40.43 28.96 -17.02
N LYS A 199 39.23 28.44 -16.54
CA LYS A 199 39.08 27.37 -15.54
C LYS A 199 39.91 26.09 -15.74
N ASP A 200 40.28 25.73 -16.95
CA ASP A 200 40.81 24.38 -17.23
C ASP A 200 42.32 24.37 -17.55
N ILE A 201 43.01 25.45 -17.29
CA ILE A 201 44.44 25.51 -17.55
C ILE A 201 45.24 25.15 -16.30
N GLU A 202 46.15 24.18 -16.44
CA GLU A 202 47.08 23.78 -15.39
C GLU A 202 48.41 24.50 -15.56
N GLY A 203 48.92 25.13 -14.50
CA GLY A 203 50.21 25.80 -14.48
C GLY A 203 51.37 24.87 -14.83
N LYS A 204 51.29 23.58 -14.52
CA LYS A 204 52.26 22.56 -14.91
C LYS A 204 52.50 22.50 -16.41
N LYS A 205 51.53 22.85 -17.26
CA LYS A 205 51.70 22.92 -18.72
C LYS A 205 52.52 24.10 -19.18
N LEU A 206 52.64 25.17 -18.38
CA LEU A 206 53.44 26.34 -18.64
C LEU A 206 54.86 26.21 -18.06
N LEU A 207 55.03 25.40 -17.02
CA LEU A 207 56.30 25.26 -16.29
C LEU A 207 57.51 24.98 -17.17
N PRO A 208 57.45 24.04 -18.18
CA PRO A 208 58.63 23.81 -19.07
C PRO A 208 59.06 25.05 -19.86
N PHE A 209 58.13 25.96 -20.16
CA PHE A 209 58.32 27.09 -21.05
C PHE A 209 58.77 28.35 -20.30
N LEU A 210 58.88 28.31 -18.98
CA LEU A 210 59.51 29.41 -18.25
C LEU A 210 60.94 29.59 -18.67
N ASN A 211 61.65 28.48 -18.98
CA ASN A 211 63.08 28.44 -19.36
C ASN A 211 63.37 27.71 -20.70
N LYS A 212 62.33 27.48 -21.55
CA LYS A 212 62.45 26.89 -22.86
C LYS A 212 61.55 27.60 -23.86
N ARG A 213 62.03 27.82 -25.11
CA ARG A 213 61.21 28.44 -26.16
C ARG A 213 60.16 27.47 -26.74
N PHE A 214 60.50 26.20 -26.83
CA PHE A 214 59.61 25.13 -27.34
C PHE A 214 60.07 23.76 -26.81
N ILE A 215 59.18 22.79 -26.88
CA ILE A 215 59.49 21.37 -26.70
C ILE A 215 59.54 20.75 -28.08
N ALA A 216 60.63 20.05 -28.41
CA ALA A 216 60.76 19.30 -29.64
C ALA A 216 60.43 17.84 -29.42
N ILE A 217 59.51 17.28 -30.24
CA ILE A 217 59.07 15.88 -30.21
C ILE A 217 59.59 15.22 -31.48
N PRO A 218 60.46 14.21 -31.35
CA PRO A 218 60.99 13.46 -32.51
C PRO A 218 59.91 12.70 -33.27
N ARG A 219 60.05 12.51 -34.56
CA ARG A 219 59.12 11.72 -35.38
C ARG A 219 58.90 10.27 -34.88
N THR A 220 59.91 9.66 -34.28
CA THR A 220 59.83 8.31 -33.69
C THR A 220 58.82 8.17 -32.58
N SER A 221 58.46 9.27 -31.90
CA SER A 221 57.49 9.32 -30.78
C SER A 221 56.20 10.02 -31.18
N GLU A 222 56.04 10.42 -32.43
CA GLU A 222 54.97 11.31 -32.90
C GLU A 222 53.59 10.72 -32.71
N GLN A 223 53.34 9.48 -33.15
CA GLN A 223 52.02 8.86 -33.03
C GLN A 223 51.56 8.78 -31.58
N SER A 224 52.38 8.25 -30.69
CA SER A 224 52.06 8.16 -29.28
C SER A 224 51.78 9.54 -28.62
N TYR A 225 52.49 10.55 -29.10
CA TYR A 225 52.34 11.92 -28.63
C TYR A 225 51.05 12.56 -29.13
N MET A 226 50.70 12.33 -30.40
CA MET A 226 49.43 12.79 -31.00
C MET A 226 48.24 12.18 -30.28
N GLU A 227 48.27 10.88 -30.01
CA GLU A 227 47.16 10.17 -29.32
C GLU A 227 47.05 10.54 -27.83
N ARG A 228 48.18 10.54 -27.11
CA ARG A 228 48.19 10.67 -25.65
C ARG A 228 48.25 12.10 -25.13
N PHE A 229 48.75 13.04 -25.91
CA PHE A 229 48.98 14.40 -25.49
C PHE A 229 48.19 15.43 -26.32
N VAL A 230 48.29 15.37 -27.64
CA VAL A 230 47.70 16.38 -28.52
C VAL A 230 46.18 16.25 -28.57
N ALA A 231 45.63 15.05 -28.68
CA ALA A 231 44.19 14.85 -28.73
C ALA A 231 43.50 15.30 -27.44
N PRO A 232 43.94 14.93 -26.21
CA PRO A 232 43.38 15.46 -24.97
C PRO A 232 43.55 16.99 -24.81
N LEU A 233 44.59 17.56 -25.45
CA LEU A 233 44.78 19.00 -25.42
C LEU A 233 43.76 19.72 -26.31
N ILE A 234 43.50 19.18 -27.53
CA ILE A 234 42.47 19.68 -28.47
C ILE A 234 41.07 19.57 -27.90
N GLU A 235 40.82 18.56 -27.09
CA GLU A 235 39.51 18.44 -26.37
C GLU A 235 39.28 19.62 -25.42
N LYS A 236 40.30 20.02 -24.67
CA LYS A 236 40.19 20.96 -23.56
C LYS A 236 40.53 22.40 -23.91
N HIS A 237 41.42 22.62 -24.91
CA HIS A 237 42.00 23.93 -25.18
C HIS A 237 41.95 24.30 -26.66
N HIS A 238 42.11 25.58 -26.92
CA HIS A 238 42.36 26.07 -28.27
C HIS A 238 43.79 25.72 -28.72
N VAL A 239 43.91 25.08 -29.86
CA VAL A 239 45.18 24.64 -30.47
C VAL A 239 45.30 25.23 -31.84
N HIS A 240 46.46 25.78 -32.14
CA HIS A 240 46.86 26.17 -33.49
C HIS A 240 47.82 25.13 -34.05
N ALA A 241 47.41 24.51 -35.12
CA ALA A 241 48.14 23.41 -35.75
C ALA A 241 48.74 23.85 -37.11
N GLU A 242 50.01 23.62 -37.30
CA GLU A 242 50.69 23.70 -38.59
C GLU A 242 51.26 22.32 -38.92
N GLY A 243 50.82 21.74 -40.07
CA GLY A 243 51.26 20.41 -40.53
C GLY A 243 50.38 19.25 -40.05
N PHE A 244 49.17 19.52 -39.51
CA PHE A 244 48.07 18.60 -39.34
C PHE A 244 46.74 19.38 -39.24
N THR A 245 45.63 18.72 -39.49
CA THR A 245 44.31 19.37 -39.60
C THR A 245 43.44 19.08 -38.41
N ILE A 246 42.71 20.12 -37.90
CA ILE A 246 41.68 19.98 -36.87
C ILE A 246 40.34 20.45 -37.46
N ASN A 247 39.42 19.48 -37.67
CA ASN A 247 38.05 19.76 -38.10
C ASN A 247 37.11 19.82 -36.91
N THR A 248 36.42 20.93 -36.77
CA THR A 248 35.35 21.03 -35.75
C THR A 248 34.02 20.85 -36.44
N GLU A 249 33.39 19.73 -36.17
CA GLU A 249 32.11 19.36 -36.76
C GLU A 249 30.98 19.45 -35.76
N LYS A 250 29.81 19.92 -36.23
CA LYS A 250 28.57 19.87 -35.47
C LYS A 250 27.73 18.73 -36.04
N TYR A 251 27.42 17.77 -35.21
CA TYR A 251 26.52 16.67 -35.53
C TYR A 251 25.22 16.82 -34.76
N ASP A 252 24.13 16.36 -35.38
CA ASP A 252 22.86 16.21 -34.66
C ASP A 252 23.00 15.05 -33.67
N ALA A 253 22.59 15.31 -32.46
CA ALA A 253 22.63 14.33 -31.38
C ALA A 253 21.39 13.44 -31.43
N VAL A 254 21.56 12.17 -31.15
CA VAL A 254 20.49 11.19 -31.03
C VAL A 254 20.50 10.64 -29.59
N PRO A 255 19.41 10.79 -28.83
CA PRO A 255 19.29 10.24 -27.48
C PRO A 255 18.98 8.74 -27.58
N MET A 256 19.71 7.94 -26.85
CA MET A 256 19.62 6.48 -26.89
C MET A 256 19.36 5.93 -25.49
N LEU A 257 18.44 4.99 -25.38
CA LEU A 257 18.06 4.31 -24.14
C LEU A 257 18.40 2.82 -24.25
N LYS A 258 19.14 2.29 -23.29
CA LYS A 258 19.51 0.88 -23.24
C LYS A 258 19.09 0.29 -21.89
N PRO A 259 18.16 -0.67 -21.85
CA PRO A 259 17.79 -1.35 -20.61
C PRO A 259 18.90 -2.28 -20.15
N ILE A 260 19.18 -2.27 -18.85
CA ILE A 260 20.09 -3.19 -18.16
C ILE A 260 19.24 -4.05 -17.25
N ILE A 261 19.10 -5.32 -17.61
CA ILE A 261 18.33 -6.31 -16.84
C ILE A 261 19.27 -6.99 -15.87
N VAL A 262 18.94 -6.96 -14.58
CA VAL A 262 19.72 -7.60 -13.52
C VAL A 262 18.89 -8.75 -12.96
N ASP A 263 19.36 -9.99 -13.13
CA ASP A 263 18.70 -11.17 -12.58
C ASP A 263 18.64 -11.08 -11.04
N GLY A 264 17.43 -11.13 -10.47
CA GLY A 264 17.19 -11.00 -9.03
C GLY A 264 17.42 -9.61 -8.44
N GLY A 265 17.53 -8.56 -9.28
CA GLY A 265 17.71 -7.18 -8.88
C GLY A 265 16.80 -6.20 -9.62
N THR A 266 16.90 -4.92 -9.28
CA THR A 266 16.15 -3.85 -9.97
C THR A 266 16.77 -3.55 -11.31
N SER A 267 16.02 -3.69 -12.41
CA SER A 267 16.45 -3.29 -13.73
C SER A 267 16.65 -1.78 -13.83
N GLN A 268 17.58 -1.35 -14.65
CA GLN A 268 17.99 0.04 -14.79
C GLN A 268 17.98 0.44 -16.25
N LEU A 269 17.91 1.74 -16.53
CA LEU A 269 17.96 2.30 -17.87
C LEU A 269 19.20 3.16 -18.03
N GLN A 270 19.99 2.90 -19.03
CA GLN A 270 21.17 3.69 -19.38
C GLN A 270 20.78 4.68 -20.48
N LEU A 271 21.04 5.97 -20.23
CA LEU A 271 20.91 7.03 -21.22
C LEU A 271 22.28 7.38 -21.76
N TYR A 272 22.39 7.48 -23.07
CA TYR A 272 23.56 8.02 -23.75
C TYR A 272 23.17 8.80 -24.99
N PHE A 273 24.06 9.67 -25.43
CA PHE A 273 23.87 10.53 -26.60
C PHE A 273 24.85 10.14 -27.67
N ARG A 274 24.38 9.85 -28.86
CA ARG A 274 25.19 9.52 -30.03
C ARG A 274 25.34 10.73 -30.94
N TYR A 275 26.55 11.16 -31.16
CA TYR A 275 26.94 12.19 -32.11
C TYR A 275 27.74 11.53 -33.24
N ALA A 276 27.09 11.27 -34.36
CA ALA A 276 27.65 10.43 -35.43
C ALA A 276 28.10 9.06 -34.92
N GLY A 277 29.43 8.79 -34.92
CA GLY A 277 30.02 7.57 -34.39
C GLY A 277 30.44 7.60 -32.91
N TYR A 278 30.17 8.69 -32.20
CA TYR A 278 30.60 8.88 -30.80
C TYR A 278 29.45 8.72 -29.85
N ILE A 279 29.69 8.04 -28.73
CA ILE A 279 28.74 7.76 -27.70
C ILE A 279 29.19 8.42 -26.39
N PHE A 280 28.35 9.28 -25.84
CA PHE A 280 28.56 9.94 -24.54
C PHE A 280 27.50 9.43 -23.54
N PRO A 281 27.88 8.64 -22.54
CA PRO A 281 26.95 8.25 -21.50
C PRO A 281 26.52 9.45 -20.67
N TYR A 282 25.32 9.39 -20.11
CA TYR A 282 24.84 10.37 -19.15
C TYR A 282 25.82 10.49 -17.97
N GLY A 283 26.12 11.70 -17.55
CA GLY A 283 27.10 11.98 -16.50
C GLY A 283 28.55 12.15 -16.99
N ASP A 284 28.84 11.92 -18.27
CA ASP A 284 30.14 12.24 -18.83
C ASP A 284 30.38 13.76 -18.87
N GLY A 285 31.34 14.23 -18.11
CA GLY A 285 31.67 15.65 -17.99
C GLY A 285 32.36 16.28 -19.22
N ARG A 286 32.72 15.52 -20.23
CA ARG A 286 33.40 16.02 -21.45
C ARG A 286 32.41 16.83 -22.29
N GLN A 287 32.76 18.05 -22.62
CA GLN A 287 31.98 18.89 -23.54
C GLN A 287 32.40 18.69 -25.02
N VAL A 288 33.57 18.15 -25.23
CA VAL A 288 34.19 17.93 -26.55
C VAL A 288 34.87 16.58 -26.52
N SER A 289 34.82 15.84 -27.63
CA SER A 289 35.64 14.66 -27.85
C SER A 289 36.41 14.78 -29.15
N VAL A 290 37.56 14.11 -29.23
CA VAL A 290 38.45 14.17 -30.41
C VAL A 290 38.78 12.79 -30.87
N ARG A 291 38.60 12.54 -32.16
CA ARG A 291 39.05 11.33 -32.84
C ARG A 291 40.18 11.68 -33.78
N ILE A 292 41.17 10.81 -33.83
CA ILE A 292 42.30 10.92 -34.74
C ILE A 292 42.10 9.93 -35.88
N GLU A 293 42.17 10.43 -37.09
CA GLU A 293 42.35 9.60 -38.31
C GLU A 293 43.76 9.84 -38.82
N HIS A 294 44.43 8.75 -39.16
CA HIS A 294 45.80 8.76 -39.71
C HIS A 294 45.75 8.27 -41.16
N HIS A 295 46.08 9.17 -42.09
CA HIS A 295 46.17 8.84 -43.51
C HIS A 295 47.63 9.08 -43.97
N ASP A 296 48.33 8.02 -44.32
CA ASP A 296 49.76 8.04 -44.72
C ASP A 296 50.60 8.78 -43.67
N ASP A 297 51.08 9.98 -44.02
CA ASP A 297 51.87 10.80 -43.10
C ASP A 297 51.14 11.97 -42.49
N ASP A 298 49.78 12.04 -42.65
CA ASP A 298 48.98 13.14 -42.16
C ASP A 298 48.04 12.73 -41.01
N TYR A 299 47.84 13.65 -40.06
CA TYR A 299 46.88 13.51 -38.93
C TYR A 299 45.69 14.42 -39.12
N LEU A 300 44.49 13.83 -39.07
CA LEU A 300 43.24 14.54 -39.10
C LEU A 300 42.54 14.34 -37.76
N PHE A 301 42.28 15.44 -37.03
CA PHE A 301 41.58 15.45 -35.78
C PHE A 301 40.13 15.90 -35.98
N HIS A 302 39.16 15.03 -35.70
CA HIS A 302 37.75 15.35 -35.70
C HIS A 302 37.37 15.78 -34.29
N ARG A 303 37.06 17.05 -34.13
CA ARG A 303 36.65 17.63 -32.87
C ARG A 303 35.12 17.77 -32.80
N ILE A 304 34.45 16.96 -31.95
CA ILE A 304 33.02 16.89 -31.84
C ILE A 304 32.58 17.67 -30.61
N LYS A 305 31.73 18.68 -30.81
CA LYS A 305 31.21 19.51 -29.75
C LYS A 305 29.80 19.05 -29.36
N ARG A 306 29.58 18.71 -28.05
CA ARG A 306 28.27 18.32 -27.50
C ARG A 306 27.38 19.53 -27.31
N SER A 307 26.07 19.30 -27.44
CA SER A 307 25.02 20.27 -27.12
C SER A 307 24.43 19.98 -25.74
N VAL A 308 25.15 20.39 -24.69
CA VAL A 308 24.77 20.10 -23.28
C VAL A 308 23.38 20.64 -22.91
N THR A 309 22.98 21.77 -23.48
CA THR A 309 21.64 22.34 -23.25
C THR A 309 20.54 21.44 -23.82
N TRP A 310 20.72 20.91 -25.02
CA TRP A 310 19.79 19.99 -25.65
C TRP A 310 19.73 18.66 -24.89
N GLU A 311 20.88 18.12 -24.47
CA GLU A 311 20.95 16.90 -23.66
C GLU A 311 20.20 17.04 -22.32
N LYS A 312 20.33 18.20 -21.65
CA LYS A 312 19.55 18.50 -20.44
C LYS A 312 18.05 18.56 -20.71
N GLY A 313 17.65 19.07 -21.88
CA GLY A 313 16.24 19.04 -22.30
C GLY A 313 15.70 17.62 -22.42
N LYS A 314 16.47 16.70 -23.03
CA LYS A 314 16.07 15.29 -23.14
C LYS A 314 16.06 14.57 -21.79
N LEU A 315 16.95 14.92 -20.88
CA LEU A 315 16.92 14.44 -19.50
C LEU A 315 15.64 14.86 -18.77
N GLN A 316 15.25 16.12 -18.88
CA GLN A 316 14.03 16.63 -18.23
C GLN A 316 12.77 15.92 -18.73
N ILE A 317 12.73 15.49 -19.99
CA ILE A 317 11.62 14.70 -20.53
C ILE A 317 11.52 13.36 -19.81
N LEU A 318 12.64 12.64 -19.62
CA LEU A 318 12.64 11.36 -18.89
C LEU A 318 12.25 11.52 -17.41
N GLU A 319 12.71 12.59 -16.77
CA GLU A 319 12.34 12.89 -15.38
C GLU A 319 10.85 13.21 -15.23
N ASN A 320 10.27 13.93 -16.20
CA ASN A 320 8.84 14.22 -16.23
C ASN A 320 7.98 12.96 -16.48
N MET A 321 8.53 11.94 -17.12
CA MET A 321 7.92 10.62 -17.32
C MET A 321 8.14 9.66 -16.13
N GLY A 322 8.61 10.17 -14.97
CA GLY A 322 8.73 9.39 -13.72
C GLY A 322 10.06 8.69 -13.48
N LEU A 323 11.04 8.82 -14.37
CA LEU A 323 12.38 8.26 -14.15
C LEU A 323 13.21 9.14 -13.21
N LYS A 324 13.95 8.52 -12.31
CA LYS A 324 14.91 9.23 -11.45
C LYS A 324 16.34 8.79 -11.71
N PRO A 325 17.28 9.76 -11.78
CA PRO A 325 18.68 9.45 -11.96
C PRO A 325 19.27 8.80 -10.70
N ALA A 326 19.95 7.67 -10.90
CA ALA A 326 20.70 6.96 -9.88
C ALA A 326 22.15 6.84 -10.35
N SER A 327 23.00 7.83 -10.03
CA SER A 327 24.37 7.95 -10.55
C SER A 327 24.38 8.16 -12.08
N SER A 328 24.85 7.19 -12.85
CA SER A 328 24.90 7.23 -14.33
C SER A 328 23.72 6.49 -15.01
N LEU A 329 22.79 5.96 -14.22
CA LEU A 329 21.67 5.15 -14.66
C LEU A 329 20.35 5.74 -14.18
N PHE A 330 19.24 5.25 -14.69
CA PHE A 330 17.89 5.66 -14.29
C PHE A 330 17.10 4.48 -13.74
N GLN A 331 16.24 4.76 -12.76
CA GLN A 331 15.35 3.77 -12.17
C GLN A 331 13.91 4.29 -12.20
N ASN A 332 12.96 3.38 -12.40
CA ASN A 332 11.55 3.64 -12.20
C ASN A 332 11.23 3.40 -10.72
N LEU A 333 10.81 4.44 -9.98
CA LEU A 333 10.46 4.37 -8.56
C LEU A 333 8.96 4.18 -8.32
N GLU A 334 8.13 4.20 -9.35
CA GLU A 334 6.68 3.99 -9.22
C GLU A 334 6.30 2.52 -9.02
N VAL A 335 7.26 1.61 -9.11
CA VAL A 335 7.02 0.21 -8.77
C VAL A 335 6.94 0.09 -7.25
N ASP A 336 5.71 -0.02 -6.77
CA ASP A 336 5.39 -0.30 -5.38
C ASP A 336 6.16 -1.55 -4.88
N MET A 337 6.48 -1.61 -3.60
CA MET A 337 7.36 -2.59 -2.95
C MET A 337 6.83 -4.04 -3.04
N GLY A 338 6.53 -4.51 -4.24
CA GLY A 338 6.20 -5.90 -4.55
C GLY A 338 7.41 -6.84 -4.55
N ASP A 339 7.14 -8.11 -4.74
CA ASP A 339 8.10 -9.23 -4.71
C ASP A 339 9.35 -8.95 -5.59
N ASP A 340 10.54 -9.43 -5.20
CA ASP A 340 11.82 -9.17 -5.90
C ASP A 340 11.81 -9.52 -7.41
N GLY A 341 10.90 -10.41 -7.84
CA GLY A 341 10.71 -10.76 -9.25
C GLY A 341 10.12 -9.63 -10.10
N ASP A 342 9.37 -8.71 -9.53
CA ASP A 342 8.70 -7.62 -10.26
C ASP A 342 9.67 -6.49 -10.64
N ARG A 343 10.69 -6.28 -9.85
CA ARG A 343 11.70 -5.24 -10.07
C ARG A 343 12.56 -5.47 -11.32
N ALA A 344 12.73 -6.74 -11.70
CA ALA A 344 13.54 -7.09 -12.89
C ALA A 344 12.91 -6.61 -14.20
N PHE A 345 11.59 -6.43 -14.26
CA PHE A 345 10.89 -6.04 -15.49
C PHE A 345 10.37 -4.58 -15.47
N SER A 346 10.52 -3.86 -14.37
CA SER A 346 9.96 -2.52 -14.19
C SER A 346 10.35 -1.51 -15.29
N VAL A 347 11.61 -1.57 -15.75
CA VAL A 347 12.12 -0.70 -16.81
C VAL A 347 11.58 -1.10 -18.19
N LEU A 348 11.39 -2.41 -18.46
CA LEU A 348 10.83 -2.88 -19.73
C LEU A 348 9.34 -2.53 -19.83
N GLU A 349 8.59 -2.63 -18.73
CA GLU A 349 7.18 -2.21 -18.67
C GLU A 349 7.06 -0.70 -18.89
N TRP A 350 7.92 0.09 -18.23
CA TRP A 350 7.97 1.52 -18.42
C TRP A 350 8.30 1.91 -19.87
N LEU A 351 9.28 1.24 -20.49
CA LEU A 351 9.61 1.44 -21.92
C LEU A 351 8.44 1.10 -22.83
N ASN A 352 7.69 0.04 -22.54
CA ASN A 352 6.50 -0.33 -23.31
C ASN A 352 5.38 0.69 -23.17
N GLN A 353 5.17 1.21 -21.97
CA GLN A 353 4.14 2.20 -21.67
C GLN A 353 4.41 3.54 -22.37
N HIS A 354 5.68 4.00 -22.38
CA HIS A 354 6.07 5.29 -22.94
C HIS A 354 6.71 5.19 -24.33
N HIS A 355 6.62 4.03 -25.00
CA HIS A 355 7.31 3.79 -26.27
C HIS A 355 6.98 4.84 -27.34
N ASP A 356 5.71 5.11 -27.57
CA ASP A 356 5.25 6.02 -28.62
C ASP A 356 5.66 7.48 -28.33
N GLU A 357 5.61 7.89 -27.07
CA GLU A 357 6.06 9.21 -26.61
C GLU A 357 7.58 9.38 -26.76
N LEU A 358 8.34 8.34 -26.39
CA LEU A 358 9.80 8.34 -26.56
C LEU A 358 10.21 8.41 -28.02
N GLN A 359 9.52 7.67 -28.91
CA GLN A 359 9.77 7.76 -30.35
C GLN A 359 9.43 9.15 -30.91
N ALA A 360 8.32 9.74 -30.50
CA ALA A 360 7.93 11.09 -30.91
C ALA A 360 8.98 12.13 -30.49
N GLU A 361 9.61 11.95 -29.33
CA GLU A 361 10.72 12.77 -28.82
C GLU A 361 12.09 12.41 -29.43
N GLY A 362 12.15 11.44 -30.33
CA GLY A 362 13.34 11.05 -31.08
C GLY A 362 14.31 10.16 -30.32
N PHE A 363 13.88 9.52 -29.22
CA PHE A 363 14.69 8.52 -28.53
C PHE A 363 14.75 7.22 -29.33
N ILE A 364 15.93 6.60 -29.37
CA ILE A 364 16.13 5.26 -29.91
C ILE A 364 16.32 4.30 -28.74
N ILE A 365 15.50 3.25 -28.69
CA ILE A 365 15.57 2.21 -27.68
C ILE A 365 16.41 1.05 -28.23
N GLU A 366 17.48 0.72 -27.51
CA GLU A 366 18.34 -0.43 -27.84
C GLU A 366 17.90 -1.68 -27.10
N GLN A 367 18.33 -2.84 -27.62
CA GLN A 367 18.13 -4.12 -26.94
C GLN A 367 19.07 -4.26 -25.74
N PRO A 368 18.63 -4.94 -24.65
CA PRO A 368 19.52 -5.26 -23.55
C PRO A 368 20.67 -6.19 -24.01
N GLU A 369 21.73 -6.26 -23.23
CA GLU A 369 22.82 -7.20 -23.47
C GLU A 369 22.35 -8.65 -23.23
N GLY A 370 22.77 -9.56 -24.11
CA GLY A 370 22.47 -10.99 -24.03
C GLY A 370 21.79 -11.54 -25.28
N ASN A 371 21.30 -12.78 -25.17
CA ASN A 371 20.67 -13.50 -26.29
C ASN A 371 19.17 -13.25 -26.41
N LYS A 372 18.54 -12.60 -25.41
CA LYS A 372 17.10 -12.28 -25.39
C LYS A 372 16.87 -10.99 -26.16
N ARG A 373 15.88 -11.00 -27.03
CA ARG A 373 15.42 -9.80 -27.74
C ARG A 373 13.99 -9.51 -27.34
N TYR A 374 13.74 -8.28 -26.95
CA TYR A 374 12.41 -7.84 -26.48
C TYR A 374 11.72 -7.01 -27.55
N LEU A 375 10.43 -7.22 -27.70
CA LEU A 375 9.59 -6.34 -28.49
C LEU A 375 9.18 -5.16 -27.59
N PHE A 376 9.51 -3.95 -28.02
CA PHE A 376 9.07 -2.72 -27.36
C PHE A 376 7.85 -2.15 -28.10
N GLY A 377 6.86 -1.70 -27.35
CA GLY A 377 5.65 -1.09 -27.87
C GLY A 377 4.45 -1.32 -26.95
N SER A 378 3.38 -0.56 -27.19
CA SER A 378 2.15 -0.70 -26.43
C SER A 378 1.49 -2.06 -26.69
N SER A 379 1.02 -2.70 -25.62
CA SER A 379 0.20 -3.92 -25.73
C SER A 379 -1.27 -3.58 -25.48
N LYS A 380 -2.17 -4.14 -26.29
CA LYS A 380 -3.62 -3.92 -26.20
C LYS A 380 -4.37 -5.25 -26.23
N ILE A 381 -5.50 -5.31 -25.54
CA ILE A 381 -6.41 -6.44 -25.61
C ILE A 381 -7.73 -5.97 -26.21
N ASP A 382 -8.24 -6.72 -27.17
CA ASP A 382 -9.58 -6.56 -27.73
C ASP A 382 -10.44 -7.73 -27.26
N LEU A 383 -11.55 -7.43 -26.56
CA LEU A 383 -12.47 -8.40 -25.98
C LEU A 383 -13.85 -8.27 -26.63
N GLN A 384 -14.35 -9.33 -27.21
CA GLN A 384 -15.72 -9.42 -27.71
C GLN A 384 -16.49 -10.44 -26.88
N VAL A 385 -17.58 -10.02 -26.26
CA VAL A 385 -18.42 -10.89 -25.42
C VAL A 385 -19.75 -11.12 -26.10
N SER A 386 -20.10 -12.41 -26.32
CA SER A 386 -21.39 -12.84 -26.87
C SER A 386 -22.11 -13.75 -25.88
N GLU A 387 -23.43 -13.55 -25.74
CA GLU A 387 -24.27 -14.34 -24.84
C GLU A 387 -24.81 -15.60 -25.55
N ARG A 388 -24.64 -16.78 -24.89
CA ARG A 388 -25.36 -18.03 -25.21
C ARG A 388 -26.25 -18.45 -24.06
N ASN A 389 -26.94 -19.61 -24.19
CA ASN A 389 -27.97 -20.03 -23.23
C ASN A 389 -27.50 -20.07 -21.78
N ASP A 390 -26.31 -20.65 -21.49
CA ASP A 390 -25.81 -20.88 -20.14
C ASP A 390 -24.43 -20.23 -19.85
N TRP A 391 -23.79 -19.65 -20.88
CA TRP A 391 -22.44 -19.04 -20.76
C TRP A 391 -22.26 -17.83 -21.67
N PHE A 392 -21.18 -17.11 -21.41
CA PHE A 392 -20.64 -16.07 -22.28
C PHE A 392 -19.46 -16.65 -23.06
N ASP A 393 -19.51 -16.56 -24.39
CA ASP A 393 -18.33 -16.77 -25.24
C ASP A 393 -17.53 -15.49 -25.30
N ILE A 394 -16.25 -15.57 -24.91
CA ILE A 394 -15.34 -14.43 -24.91
C ILE A 394 -14.27 -14.67 -25.98
N TYR A 395 -14.28 -13.81 -26.99
CA TYR A 395 -13.25 -13.75 -28.01
C TYR A 395 -12.25 -12.65 -27.61
N ALA A 396 -11.04 -13.04 -27.27
CA ALA A 396 -10.01 -12.13 -26.80
C ALA A 396 -8.76 -12.26 -27.67
N VAL A 397 -8.31 -11.14 -28.24
CA VAL A 397 -7.08 -11.03 -29.03
C VAL A 397 -6.17 -10.01 -28.40
N VAL A 398 -4.92 -10.39 -28.22
CA VAL A 398 -3.85 -9.51 -27.73
C VAL A 398 -3.03 -9.01 -28.89
N TYR A 399 -2.76 -7.73 -28.91
CA TYR A 399 -1.87 -7.08 -29.84
C TYR A 399 -0.55 -6.74 -29.14
N PHE A 400 0.53 -7.35 -29.59
CA PHE A 400 1.89 -6.97 -29.27
C PHE A 400 2.52 -6.37 -30.53
N GLY A 401 2.51 -5.04 -30.64
CA GLY A 401 2.91 -4.37 -31.87
C GLY A 401 2.14 -4.91 -33.10
N PRO A 402 2.82 -5.50 -34.10
CA PRO A 402 2.18 -6.06 -35.30
C PRO A 402 1.58 -7.47 -35.09
N TYR A 403 1.85 -8.12 -33.95
CA TYR A 403 1.44 -9.49 -33.70
C TYR A 403 0.06 -9.55 -33.05
N GLN A 404 -0.80 -10.44 -33.57
CA GLN A 404 -2.11 -10.75 -33.03
C GLN A 404 -2.06 -12.15 -32.41
N ILE A 405 -2.21 -12.24 -31.11
CA ILE A 405 -2.13 -13.50 -30.36
C ILE A 405 -3.47 -13.77 -29.69
N PRO A 406 -4.07 -14.96 -29.85
CA PRO A 406 -5.24 -15.37 -29.08
C PRO A 406 -4.93 -15.28 -27.57
N PHE A 407 -5.76 -14.57 -26.80
CA PHE A 407 -5.50 -14.33 -25.38
C PHE A 407 -5.37 -15.63 -24.57
N ILE A 408 -6.05 -16.69 -25.01
CA ILE A 408 -5.99 -18.02 -24.37
C ILE A 408 -4.56 -18.59 -24.32
N GLU A 409 -3.67 -18.22 -25.26
CA GLU A 409 -2.29 -18.67 -25.27
C GLU A 409 -1.47 -18.08 -24.11
N LEU A 410 -1.89 -16.92 -23.58
CA LEU A 410 -1.28 -16.31 -22.42
C LEU A 410 -1.74 -16.92 -21.09
N ARG A 411 -2.75 -17.81 -21.10
CA ARG A 411 -3.35 -18.40 -19.89
C ARG A 411 -2.30 -18.93 -18.91
N ASN A 412 -1.39 -19.77 -19.38
CA ASN A 412 -0.38 -20.38 -18.53
C ASN A 412 0.64 -19.35 -18.00
N HIS A 413 0.90 -18.30 -18.75
CA HIS A 413 1.80 -17.21 -18.32
C HIS A 413 1.11 -16.37 -17.24
N ILE A 414 -0.12 -15.96 -17.45
CA ILE A 414 -0.88 -15.15 -16.50
C ILE A 414 -1.15 -15.91 -15.19
N LEU A 415 -1.64 -17.17 -15.29
CA LEU A 415 -1.94 -17.96 -14.08
C LEU A 415 -0.69 -18.33 -13.26
N ASN A 416 0.49 -18.46 -13.89
CA ASN A 416 1.76 -18.74 -13.22
C ASN A 416 2.65 -17.50 -13.03
N ARG A 417 2.13 -16.30 -13.25
CA ARG A 417 2.84 -15.02 -13.14
C ARG A 417 4.16 -14.97 -13.94
N LYS A 418 4.19 -15.55 -15.15
CA LYS A 418 5.34 -15.49 -16.05
C LYS A 418 5.23 -14.27 -16.95
N LYS A 419 6.09 -13.29 -16.79
CA LYS A 419 6.06 -12.02 -17.52
C LYS A 419 6.54 -12.12 -18.98
N GLU A 420 7.39 -13.08 -19.32
CA GLU A 420 7.97 -13.22 -20.65
C GLU A 420 7.11 -14.15 -21.51
N PHE A 421 6.62 -13.65 -22.62
CA PHE A 421 5.90 -14.44 -23.65
C PHE A 421 6.68 -14.41 -24.95
N MET A 422 7.03 -15.60 -25.47
CA MET A 422 7.79 -15.72 -26.73
C MET A 422 6.84 -15.58 -27.93
N LEU A 423 7.12 -14.60 -28.77
CA LEU A 423 6.39 -14.34 -30.01
C LEU A 423 6.83 -15.28 -31.15
N PRO A 424 6.02 -15.44 -32.20
CA PRO A 424 6.38 -16.24 -33.38
C PRO A 424 7.67 -15.83 -34.09
N SER A 425 8.10 -14.56 -33.92
CA SER A 425 9.39 -14.04 -34.44
C SER A 425 10.59 -14.52 -33.63
N GLY A 426 10.39 -15.09 -32.44
CA GLY A 426 11.46 -15.37 -31.47
C GLY A 426 11.79 -14.20 -30.54
N GLU A 427 11.15 -13.05 -30.71
CA GLU A 427 11.22 -11.95 -29.76
C GLU A 427 10.34 -12.20 -28.53
N ILE A 428 10.63 -11.53 -27.44
CA ILE A 428 9.91 -11.69 -26.16
C ILE A 428 9.03 -10.45 -25.94
N ALA A 429 7.73 -10.67 -25.77
CA ALA A 429 6.80 -9.67 -25.28
C ALA A 429 6.74 -9.73 -23.74
N VAL A 430 6.77 -8.57 -23.08
CA VAL A 430 6.58 -8.47 -21.63
C VAL A 430 5.11 -8.24 -21.35
N ILE A 431 4.51 -9.16 -20.58
CA ILE A 431 3.10 -9.07 -20.16
C ILE A 431 3.01 -8.02 -19.02
N PRO A 432 2.15 -6.98 -19.17
CA PRO A 432 2.01 -5.94 -18.16
C PRO A 432 1.56 -6.48 -16.81
N GLU A 433 2.11 -5.96 -15.69
CA GLU A 433 1.76 -6.40 -14.33
C GLU A 433 0.25 -6.31 -14.04
N LYS A 434 -0.38 -5.24 -14.50
CA LYS A 434 -1.83 -5.04 -14.36
C LYS A 434 -2.66 -6.20 -14.95
N TRP A 435 -2.16 -6.92 -15.97
CA TRP A 435 -2.88 -8.03 -16.57
C TRP A 435 -2.97 -9.26 -15.66
N PHE A 436 -1.96 -9.50 -14.82
CA PHE A 436 -1.97 -10.62 -13.86
C PHE A 436 -3.07 -10.42 -12.82
N SER A 437 -3.29 -9.20 -12.37
CA SER A 437 -4.34 -8.90 -11.41
C SER A 437 -5.73 -8.84 -12.03
N GLN A 438 -5.86 -8.30 -13.26
CA GLN A 438 -7.16 -8.10 -13.92
C GLN A 438 -7.71 -9.36 -14.58
N TYR A 439 -6.85 -10.12 -15.25
CA TYR A 439 -7.31 -11.24 -16.09
C TYR A 439 -7.12 -12.62 -15.47
N SER A 440 -6.44 -12.76 -14.33
CA SER A 440 -6.25 -14.06 -13.68
C SER A 440 -7.60 -14.73 -13.35
N ASN A 441 -8.56 -13.97 -12.84
CA ASN A 441 -9.90 -14.49 -12.52
C ASN A 441 -10.67 -14.92 -13.78
N LEU A 442 -10.63 -14.11 -14.84
CA LEU A 442 -11.24 -14.47 -16.11
C LEU A 442 -10.72 -15.82 -16.63
N LEU A 443 -9.40 -15.98 -16.63
CA LEU A 443 -8.74 -17.21 -17.12
C LEU A 443 -8.93 -18.38 -16.15
N HIS A 444 -9.06 -18.13 -14.86
CA HIS A 444 -9.30 -19.17 -13.85
C HIS A 444 -10.72 -19.74 -13.96
N PHE A 445 -11.72 -18.89 -14.14
CA PHE A 445 -13.13 -19.28 -14.20
C PHE A 445 -13.60 -19.71 -15.60
N SER A 446 -12.77 -19.51 -16.64
CA SER A 446 -13.10 -19.94 -17.98
C SER A 446 -12.99 -21.46 -18.15
N ASP A 447 -14.04 -22.06 -18.70
CA ASP A 447 -14.05 -23.47 -19.12
C ASP A 447 -13.55 -23.57 -20.59
N GLY A 448 -12.62 -24.48 -20.86
CA GLY A 448 -12.18 -24.83 -22.21
C GLY A 448 -10.69 -24.55 -22.47
N ASN A 449 -10.09 -25.34 -23.37
CA ASN A 449 -8.68 -25.23 -23.75
C ASN A 449 -8.45 -24.41 -25.04
N GLN A 450 -9.49 -24.11 -25.80
CA GLN A 450 -9.41 -23.41 -27.08
C GLN A 450 -10.27 -22.15 -27.16
N GLU A 451 -11.32 -22.05 -26.33
CA GLU A 451 -12.20 -20.89 -26.29
C GLU A 451 -12.42 -20.45 -24.83
N LEU A 452 -12.50 -19.15 -24.58
CA LEU A 452 -12.83 -18.61 -23.26
C LEU A 452 -14.35 -18.63 -23.09
N LYS A 453 -14.84 -19.54 -22.24
CA LYS A 453 -16.27 -19.65 -21.89
C LYS A 453 -16.45 -19.36 -20.42
N LEU A 454 -17.24 -18.35 -20.11
CA LEU A 454 -17.61 -17.99 -18.74
C LEU A 454 -19.06 -18.35 -18.48
N LYS A 455 -19.34 -18.95 -17.34
CA LYS A 455 -20.72 -19.14 -16.89
C LYS A 455 -21.39 -17.80 -16.65
N LYS A 456 -22.69 -17.70 -16.90
CA LYS A 456 -23.46 -16.44 -16.79
C LYS A 456 -23.35 -15.76 -15.44
N HIS A 457 -23.19 -16.51 -14.36
CA HIS A 457 -23.05 -15.92 -13.03
C HIS A 457 -21.69 -15.19 -12.79
N HIS A 458 -20.73 -15.28 -13.71
CA HIS A 458 -19.50 -14.48 -13.66
C HIS A 458 -19.62 -13.11 -14.34
N ILE A 459 -20.85 -12.60 -14.51
CA ILE A 459 -21.11 -11.30 -15.15
C ILE A 459 -20.37 -10.15 -14.45
N GLY A 460 -20.16 -10.24 -13.14
CA GLY A 460 -19.37 -9.26 -12.40
C GLY A 460 -17.94 -9.10 -12.92
N LEU A 461 -17.30 -10.18 -13.39
CA LEU A 461 -15.96 -10.11 -14.00
C LEU A 461 -15.97 -9.39 -15.34
N ILE A 462 -17.05 -9.52 -16.11
CA ILE A 462 -17.17 -8.82 -17.40
C ILE A 462 -17.34 -7.32 -17.16
N ASN A 463 -18.08 -6.93 -16.12
CA ASN A 463 -18.26 -5.52 -15.75
C ASN A 463 -16.95 -4.89 -15.28
N GLU A 464 -16.18 -5.58 -14.43
CA GLU A 464 -14.86 -5.15 -14.00
C GLU A 464 -13.91 -4.90 -15.19
N LEU A 465 -13.98 -5.80 -16.19
CA LEU A 465 -13.17 -5.64 -17.42
C LEU A 465 -13.64 -4.46 -18.27
N ALA A 466 -14.96 -4.15 -18.29
CA ALA A 466 -15.52 -3.04 -19.06
C ALA A 466 -15.18 -1.67 -18.48
N GLU A 467 -15.00 -1.57 -17.16
CA GLU A 467 -14.59 -0.34 -16.47
C GLU A 467 -13.08 -0.08 -16.57
N GLY A 468 -12.27 -1.09 -16.97
CA GLY A 468 -10.83 -0.97 -17.13
C GLY A 468 -10.43 -0.29 -18.45
N GLU A 469 -9.54 0.69 -18.41
CA GLU A 469 -9.05 1.44 -19.59
C GLU A 469 -8.20 0.60 -20.58
N LEU A 470 -7.86 -0.64 -20.25
CA LEU A 470 -6.87 -1.45 -20.98
C LEU A 470 -7.48 -2.38 -22.04
N ALA A 471 -8.80 -2.51 -22.10
CA ALA A 471 -9.48 -3.36 -23.09
C ALA A 471 -10.61 -2.62 -23.79
N SER A 472 -10.70 -2.76 -25.11
CA SER A 472 -11.91 -2.37 -25.82
C SER A 472 -12.92 -3.52 -25.72
N ILE A 473 -14.08 -3.28 -25.08
CA ILE A 473 -15.10 -4.32 -24.92
C ILE A 473 -16.31 -3.99 -25.79
N THR A 474 -16.63 -4.90 -26.70
CA THR A 474 -17.85 -4.82 -27.48
C THR A 474 -18.90 -5.73 -26.86
N MET A 475 -19.93 -5.14 -26.23
CA MET A 475 -21.06 -5.86 -25.65
C MET A 475 -22.35 -5.63 -26.41
N SER A 476 -23.21 -6.66 -26.48
CA SER A 476 -24.57 -6.49 -27.00
C SER A 476 -25.41 -5.62 -26.05
N ARG A 477 -26.39 -4.84 -26.59
CA ARG A 477 -27.33 -4.03 -25.80
C ARG A 477 -28.09 -4.83 -24.73
N LYS A 478 -28.24 -6.13 -24.92
CA LYS A 478 -28.91 -7.02 -23.97
C LYS A 478 -28.03 -7.31 -22.75
N LEU A 479 -26.71 -7.40 -22.95
CA LEU A 479 -25.71 -7.57 -21.89
C LEU A 479 -25.53 -6.29 -21.05
N GLN A 480 -25.59 -5.12 -21.68
CA GLN A 480 -25.53 -3.84 -20.96
C GLN A 480 -26.68 -3.69 -19.96
N LYS A 481 -27.88 -4.21 -20.24
CA LYS A 481 -29.01 -4.25 -19.28
C LYS A 481 -28.80 -5.20 -18.11
N LEU A 482 -27.90 -6.19 -18.21
CA LEU A 482 -27.54 -7.07 -17.12
C LEU A 482 -26.57 -6.43 -16.11
N THR A 483 -25.91 -5.36 -16.53
CA THR A 483 -24.90 -4.66 -15.73
C THR A 483 -25.51 -3.54 -14.90
N ASP A 484 -26.71 -3.08 -15.29
CA ASP A 484 -27.39 -1.95 -14.64
C ASP A 484 -28.42 -2.48 -13.62
N PHE A 485 -27.93 -2.70 -12.37
CA PHE A 485 -28.77 -3.23 -11.27
C PHE A 485 -29.68 -2.15 -10.66
N ASP A 486 -29.50 -0.90 -11.01
CA ASP A 486 -30.26 0.23 -10.46
C ASP A 486 -31.60 0.44 -11.19
N ASP A 487 -31.78 -0.14 -12.40
CA ASP A 487 -32.99 -0.03 -13.23
C ASP A 487 -33.70 -1.38 -13.42
N LEU A 488 -34.14 -1.99 -12.29
CA LEU A 488 -34.87 -3.23 -12.31
C LEU A 488 -36.31 -3.02 -12.83
N GLU A 489 -36.79 -3.92 -13.70
CA GLU A 489 -38.14 -3.93 -14.23
C GLU A 489 -39.18 -4.02 -13.09
N ASP A 490 -40.15 -3.14 -13.07
CA ASP A 490 -41.20 -3.15 -12.05
C ASP A 490 -42.22 -4.24 -12.33
N ILE A 491 -42.19 -5.32 -11.55
CA ILE A 491 -43.05 -6.49 -11.69
C ILE A 491 -44.35 -6.29 -10.90
N PRO A 492 -45.52 -6.47 -11.50
CA PRO A 492 -46.79 -6.33 -10.77
C PRO A 492 -46.87 -7.31 -9.61
N MET A 493 -47.51 -6.86 -8.52
CA MET A 493 -47.76 -7.71 -7.35
C MET A 493 -48.67 -8.90 -7.70
N PRO A 494 -48.57 -10.01 -6.96
CA PRO A 494 -49.51 -11.12 -7.12
C PRO A 494 -50.93 -10.67 -6.82
N GLU A 495 -51.90 -11.17 -7.58
CA GLU A 495 -53.31 -10.82 -7.41
C GLU A 495 -53.90 -11.28 -6.06
N ASN A 496 -53.43 -12.44 -5.56
CA ASN A 496 -53.91 -13.03 -4.31
C ASN A 496 -52.95 -12.78 -3.15
N PHE A 497 -52.31 -11.60 -3.13
CA PHE A 497 -51.45 -11.16 -2.04
C PHE A 497 -52.17 -10.13 -1.17
N ASN A 498 -52.41 -10.48 0.11
CA ASN A 498 -53.11 -9.61 1.08
C ASN A 498 -52.14 -8.67 1.73
N GLY A 499 -52.06 -7.41 1.26
CA GLY A 499 -51.20 -6.36 1.83
C GLY A 499 -50.42 -5.63 0.80
N SER A 500 -49.53 -4.72 1.25
CA SER A 500 -48.64 -3.93 0.39
C SER A 500 -47.21 -4.12 0.82
N LEU A 501 -46.31 -4.22 -0.13
CA LEU A 501 -44.87 -4.17 0.12
C LEU A 501 -44.43 -2.73 0.23
N ARG A 502 -43.54 -2.44 1.18
CA ARG A 502 -42.84 -1.16 1.25
C ARG A 502 -41.92 -0.98 0.02
N SER A 503 -41.50 0.25 -0.29
CA SER A 503 -40.69 0.55 -1.48
C SER A 503 -39.46 -0.36 -1.61
N TYR A 504 -38.69 -0.48 -0.53
CA TYR A 504 -37.52 -1.35 -0.52
C TYR A 504 -37.88 -2.86 -0.62
N GLN A 505 -38.98 -3.29 -0.01
CA GLN A 505 -39.47 -4.68 -0.13
C GLN A 505 -39.91 -4.99 -1.56
N LYS A 506 -40.53 -4.02 -2.23
CA LYS A 506 -40.90 -4.12 -3.64
C LYS A 506 -39.65 -4.20 -4.53
N ALA A 507 -38.62 -3.41 -4.25
CA ALA A 507 -37.34 -3.53 -4.94
C ALA A 507 -36.70 -4.91 -4.76
N GLY A 508 -36.78 -5.51 -3.55
CA GLY A 508 -36.33 -6.88 -3.30
C GLY A 508 -37.16 -7.93 -4.03
N TYR A 509 -38.48 -7.74 -4.14
CA TYR A 509 -39.35 -8.58 -4.94
C TYR A 509 -38.98 -8.49 -6.45
N ASN A 510 -38.76 -7.30 -6.98
CA ASN A 510 -38.32 -7.11 -8.36
C ASN A 510 -36.96 -7.78 -8.61
N TRP A 511 -36.02 -7.68 -7.64
CA TRP A 511 -34.72 -8.34 -7.70
C TRP A 511 -34.87 -9.89 -7.73
N PHE A 512 -35.79 -10.50 -7.01
CA PHE A 512 -36.07 -11.93 -7.12
C PHE A 512 -36.50 -12.32 -8.55
N HIS A 513 -37.33 -11.51 -9.20
CA HIS A 513 -37.75 -11.75 -10.59
C HIS A 513 -36.61 -11.54 -11.59
N PHE A 514 -35.74 -10.59 -11.34
CA PHE A 514 -34.48 -10.46 -12.09
C PHE A 514 -33.64 -11.73 -11.98
N LEU A 515 -33.42 -12.26 -10.80
CA LEU A 515 -32.67 -13.50 -10.60
C LEU A 515 -33.35 -14.70 -11.33
N LYS A 516 -34.67 -14.80 -11.25
CA LYS A 516 -35.44 -15.82 -11.94
C LYS A 516 -35.29 -15.74 -13.45
N LYS A 517 -35.38 -14.54 -14.02
CA LYS A 517 -35.23 -14.26 -15.47
C LYS A 517 -33.92 -14.75 -16.03
N PHE A 518 -32.84 -14.65 -15.23
CA PHE A 518 -31.48 -15.03 -15.64
C PHE A 518 -30.99 -16.36 -15.07
N HIS A 519 -31.86 -17.11 -14.40
CA HIS A 519 -31.55 -18.39 -13.74
C HIS A 519 -30.46 -18.28 -12.67
N PHE A 520 -30.38 -17.15 -11.97
CA PHE A 520 -29.45 -16.94 -10.88
C PHE A 520 -30.06 -17.32 -9.53
N GLY A 521 -29.21 -17.83 -8.64
CA GLY A 521 -29.53 -17.92 -7.22
C GLY A 521 -29.19 -16.64 -6.48
N GLY A 522 -29.89 -16.33 -5.39
CA GLY A 522 -29.69 -15.11 -4.64
C GLY A 522 -29.66 -15.27 -3.13
N CYS A 523 -29.03 -14.31 -2.45
CA CYS A 523 -29.00 -14.19 -0.99
C CYS A 523 -29.64 -12.86 -0.59
N LEU A 524 -30.85 -12.90 -0.02
CA LEU A 524 -31.48 -11.73 0.60
C LEU A 524 -30.95 -11.58 2.03
N ALA A 525 -30.03 -10.62 2.17
CA ALA A 525 -29.24 -10.38 3.37
C ALA A 525 -29.71 -9.15 4.19
N ASP A 526 -30.96 -8.75 4.02
CA ASP A 526 -31.57 -7.63 4.77
C ASP A 526 -31.47 -7.84 6.27
N ASP A 527 -31.30 -6.76 7.02
CA ASP A 527 -31.34 -6.80 8.48
C ASP A 527 -32.58 -7.50 9.01
N MET A 528 -32.50 -8.10 10.19
CA MET A 528 -33.63 -8.76 10.81
C MET A 528 -34.77 -7.77 11.09
N GLY A 529 -35.99 -8.18 10.78
CA GLY A 529 -37.20 -7.36 10.95
C GLY A 529 -37.56 -6.49 9.74
N LEU A 530 -36.76 -6.47 8.64
CA LEU A 530 -37.09 -5.77 7.40
C LEU A 530 -38.06 -6.53 6.48
N GLY A 531 -38.58 -7.71 6.90
CA GLY A 531 -39.61 -8.44 6.18
C GLY A 531 -39.08 -9.31 5.03
N LYS A 532 -38.01 -10.06 5.26
CA LYS A 532 -37.54 -11.10 4.31
C LYS A 532 -38.65 -12.12 4.00
N THR A 533 -39.39 -12.54 4.99
CA THR A 533 -40.50 -13.50 4.87
C THR A 533 -41.59 -13.00 3.92
N ILE A 534 -42.06 -11.76 4.09
CA ILE A 534 -43.14 -11.20 3.26
C ILE A 534 -42.74 -11.03 1.81
N GLN A 535 -41.49 -10.62 1.54
CA GLN A 535 -40.92 -10.53 0.18
C GLN A 535 -40.91 -11.91 -0.48
N THR A 536 -40.46 -12.93 0.26
CA THR A 536 -40.40 -14.31 -0.22
C THR A 536 -41.80 -14.90 -0.44
N LEU A 537 -42.76 -14.63 0.44
CA LEU A 537 -44.16 -15.07 0.27
C LEU A 537 -44.80 -14.43 -0.98
N ALA A 538 -44.53 -13.15 -1.24
CA ALA A 538 -44.99 -12.50 -2.49
C ALA A 538 -44.41 -13.17 -3.74
N LEU A 539 -43.12 -13.56 -3.73
CA LEU A 539 -42.50 -14.33 -4.82
C LEU A 539 -43.19 -15.69 -5.00
N LEU A 540 -43.39 -16.44 -3.91
CA LEU A 540 -44.02 -17.78 -3.98
C LEU A 540 -45.49 -17.72 -4.46
N GLN A 541 -46.23 -16.70 -4.04
CA GLN A 541 -47.61 -16.48 -4.53
C GLN A 541 -47.61 -16.15 -6.01
N LYS A 542 -46.70 -15.31 -6.50
CA LYS A 542 -46.56 -14.99 -7.93
C LYS A 542 -46.22 -16.23 -8.76
N ASN A 543 -45.28 -17.04 -8.26
CA ASN A 543 -44.92 -18.30 -8.94
C ASN A 543 -46.07 -19.27 -9.06
N LYS A 544 -46.91 -19.35 -8.01
CA LYS A 544 -48.12 -20.16 -8.08
C LYS A 544 -49.08 -19.64 -9.15
N GLU A 545 -49.35 -18.33 -9.18
CA GLU A 545 -50.28 -17.71 -10.16
C GLU A 545 -49.76 -17.92 -11.60
N GLU A 546 -48.46 -17.75 -11.83
CA GLU A 546 -47.83 -18.00 -13.15
C GLU A 546 -47.92 -19.50 -13.55
N ALA A 547 -47.73 -20.43 -12.59
CA ALA A 547 -47.80 -21.83 -12.85
C ALA A 547 -49.25 -22.25 -13.19
N GLU A 548 -50.24 -21.72 -12.45
CA GLU A 548 -51.69 -21.96 -12.73
C GLU A 548 -52.08 -21.41 -14.09
N ALA A 549 -51.65 -20.19 -14.44
CA ALA A 549 -51.87 -19.61 -15.77
C ALA A 549 -51.27 -20.42 -16.91
N ASN A 550 -50.17 -21.10 -16.69
CA ASN A 550 -49.48 -21.97 -17.64
C ASN A 550 -49.97 -23.44 -17.58
N GLY A 551 -50.97 -23.78 -16.77
CA GLY A 551 -51.47 -25.13 -16.59
C GLY A 551 -50.45 -26.10 -15.93
N THR A 552 -49.48 -25.59 -15.20
CA THR A 552 -48.41 -26.34 -14.53
C THR A 552 -48.54 -26.25 -13.01
N LYS A 553 -47.81 -27.09 -12.30
CA LYS A 553 -47.73 -27.02 -10.84
C LYS A 553 -46.34 -26.54 -10.42
N SER A 554 -46.27 -25.67 -9.40
CA SER A 554 -45.05 -25.19 -8.80
C SER A 554 -45.04 -25.59 -7.33
N THR A 555 -44.08 -26.40 -6.92
CA THR A 555 -43.87 -26.78 -5.52
C THR A 555 -42.47 -26.29 -5.08
N SER A 556 -42.44 -25.49 -4.03
CA SER A 556 -41.18 -24.96 -3.49
C SER A 556 -40.86 -25.60 -2.15
N LEU A 557 -39.58 -25.79 -1.86
CA LEU A 557 -39.06 -26.32 -0.60
C LEU A 557 -38.47 -25.19 0.24
N LEU A 558 -38.91 -25.05 1.46
CA LEU A 558 -38.46 -24.06 2.42
C LEU A 558 -37.83 -24.75 3.64
N ILE A 559 -36.55 -24.56 3.85
CA ILE A 559 -35.76 -25.17 4.93
C ILE A 559 -35.36 -24.12 5.92
N MET A 560 -35.67 -24.32 7.21
CA MET A 560 -35.45 -23.36 8.25
C MET A 560 -35.20 -24.03 9.61
N PRO A 561 -34.74 -23.28 10.63
CA PRO A 561 -34.80 -23.73 12.02
C PRO A 561 -36.26 -24.01 12.49
N THR A 562 -36.41 -24.98 13.36
CA THR A 562 -37.77 -25.42 13.86
C THR A 562 -38.54 -24.23 14.45
N SER A 563 -37.90 -23.31 15.11
CA SER A 563 -38.53 -22.16 15.78
C SER A 563 -39.17 -21.15 14.82
N LEU A 564 -38.78 -21.16 13.54
CA LEU A 564 -39.30 -20.25 12.51
C LEU A 564 -40.59 -20.75 11.87
N ILE A 565 -40.86 -22.03 11.91
CA ILE A 565 -42.00 -22.69 11.21
C ILE A 565 -43.30 -22.01 11.57
N TYR A 566 -43.55 -21.81 12.85
CA TYR A 566 -44.78 -21.17 13.34
C TYR A 566 -44.94 -19.73 12.78
N ASN A 567 -43.89 -18.96 12.77
CA ASN A 567 -43.95 -17.62 12.23
C ASN A 567 -44.26 -17.60 10.73
N TRP A 568 -43.59 -18.46 9.94
CA TRP A 568 -43.83 -18.57 8.53
C TRP A 568 -45.25 -18.97 8.20
N ILE A 569 -45.83 -19.94 8.95
CA ILE A 569 -47.20 -20.35 8.76
C ILE A 569 -48.17 -19.20 9.02
N ASN A 570 -47.94 -18.42 10.11
CA ASN A 570 -48.83 -17.31 10.47
C ASN A 570 -48.75 -16.18 9.45
N GLU A 571 -47.54 -15.82 8.99
CA GLU A 571 -47.35 -14.82 7.95
C GLU A 571 -47.96 -15.28 6.60
N ALA A 572 -47.81 -16.54 6.25
CA ALA A 572 -48.44 -17.08 5.04
C ALA A 572 -49.97 -17.03 5.12
N LYS A 573 -50.56 -17.41 6.25
CA LYS A 573 -52.01 -17.28 6.47
C LYS A 573 -52.51 -15.85 6.33
N LYS A 574 -51.71 -14.90 6.78
CA LYS A 574 -52.04 -13.46 6.76
C LYS A 574 -51.91 -12.87 5.36
N PHE A 575 -50.80 -13.08 4.67
CA PHE A 575 -50.44 -12.40 3.43
C PHE A 575 -50.74 -13.21 2.14
N THR A 576 -50.69 -14.53 2.23
CA THR A 576 -50.87 -15.43 1.09
C THR A 576 -51.75 -16.62 1.45
N PRO A 577 -53.04 -16.41 1.89
CA PRO A 577 -53.91 -17.48 2.39
C PRO A 577 -54.24 -18.56 1.37
N GLN A 578 -54.02 -18.32 0.09
CA GLN A 578 -54.22 -19.29 -0.97
C GLN A 578 -53.05 -20.27 -1.19
N LEU A 579 -51.88 -19.99 -0.58
CA LEU A 579 -50.75 -20.94 -0.66
C LEU A 579 -51.05 -22.16 0.22
N ARG A 580 -50.99 -23.34 -0.37
CA ARG A 580 -51.15 -24.62 0.34
C ARG A 580 -49.79 -25.01 0.91
N LEU A 581 -49.61 -24.84 2.21
CA LEU A 581 -48.40 -25.19 2.91
C LEU A 581 -48.47 -26.58 3.52
N MET A 582 -47.41 -27.35 3.37
CA MET A 582 -47.23 -28.65 4.03
C MET A 582 -46.05 -28.53 5.02
N VAL A 583 -46.32 -28.91 6.28
CA VAL A 583 -45.22 -28.97 7.29
C VAL A 583 -44.68 -30.38 7.34
N HIS A 584 -43.50 -30.57 6.82
CA HIS A 584 -42.77 -31.86 6.76
C HIS A 584 -41.80 -31.98 7.92
N THR A 585 -42.34 -32.22 9.14
CA THR A 585 -41.57 -32.36 10.39
C THR A 585 -42.22 -33.38 11.31
N GLY A 586 -41.52 -33.77 12.38
CA GLY A 586 -42.01 -34.75 13.37
C GLY A 586 -41.90 -36.20 12.92
N ASN A 587 -42.49 -37.11 13.72
CA ASN A 587 -42.33 -38.57 13.50
C ASN A 587 -43.34 -39.14 12.49
N PHE A 588 -44.46 -38.49 12.26
CA PHE A 588 -45.55 -38.95 11.39
C PHE A 588 -45.56 -38.26 10.03
N ARG A 589 -44.40 -37.80 9.54
CA ARG A 589 -44.30 -37.16 8.24
C ARG A 589 -44.40 -38.15 7.08
N TYR A 590 -44.83 -37.64 5.94
CA TYR A 590 -44.97 -38.48 4.72
C TYR A 590 -43.63 -39.02 4.23
N LYS A 591 -43.65 -40.24 3.69
CA LYS A 591 -42.48 -40.97 3.21
C LYS A 591 -42.43 -41.16 1.68
N HIS A 592 -43.32 -40.50 0.97
CA HIS A 592 -43.46 -40.61 -0.52
C HIS A 592 -43.33 -39.20 -1.12
N ALA A 593 -42.43 -39.00 -2.08
CA ALA A 593 -42.15 -37.72 -2.72
C ALA A 593 -43.34 -37.18 -3.55
N GLU A 594 -44.19 -38.08 -4.09
CA GLU A 594 -45.35 -37.72 -4.90
C GLU A 594 -46.34 -36.81 -4.17
N VAL A 595 -46.40 -36.92 -2.87
CA VAL A 595 -47.31 -36.11 -2.03
C VAL A 595 -46.95 -34.61 -2.09
N PHE A 596 -45.68 -34.28 -2.32
CA PHE A 596 -45.24 -32.89 -2.39
C PHE A 596 -45.92 -32.11 -3.53
N ALA A 597 -46.24 -32.79 -4.65
CA ALA A 597 -46.88 -32.17 -5.80
C ALA A 597 -48.34 -31.67 -5.52
N ASN A 598 -48.90 -31.98 -4.36
CA ASN A 598 -50.24 -31.49 -3.95
C ASN A 598 -50.17 -30.17 -3.18
N TYR A 599 -48.95 -29.67 -2.85
CA TYR A 599 -48.74 -28.48 -2.09
C TYR A 599 -47.88 -27.46 -2.87
N ASP A 600 -48.11 -26.20 -2.59
CA ASP A 600 -47.38 -25.11 -3.23
C ASP A 600 -46.05 -24.85 -2.52
N VAL A 601 -46.01 -25.09 -1.19
CA VAL A 601 -44.80 -24.94 -0.38
C VAL A 601 -44.66 -26.08 0.62
N VAL A 602 -43.55 -26.77 0.62
CA VAL A 602 -43.16 -27.77 1.63
C VAL A 602 -42.19 -27.12 2.61
N VAL A 603 -42.56 -27.02 3.86
CA VAL A 603 -41.76 -26.43 4.94
C VAL A 603 -41.10 -27.52 5.78
N THR A 604 -39.81 -27.49 5.92
CA THR A 604 -39.03 -28.47 6.72
C THR A 604 -37.88 -27.85 7.48
N THR A 605 -37.18 -28.65 8.25
CA THR A 605 -36.02 -28.21 9.03
C THR A 605 -34.72 -28.77 8.49
N TYR A 606 -33.58 -28.11 8.82
CA TYR A 606 -32.24 -28.61 8.47
C TYR A 606 -31.98 -30.03 9.01
N GLY A 607 -32.52 -30.34 10.21
CA GLY A 607 -32.40 -31.67 10.80
C GLY A 607 -33.20 -32.74 10.02
N VAL A 608 -34.44 -32.43 9.65
CA VAL A 608 -35.31 -33.35 8.88
C VAL A 608 -34.83 -33.48 7.43
N SER A 609 -34.41 -32.39 6.80
CA SER A 609 -33.83 -32.43 5.44
C SER A 609 -32.65 -33.35 5.33
N ARG A 610 -31.79 -33.40 6.38
CA ARG A 610 -30.69 -34.34 6.48
C ARG A 610 -31.13 -35.81 6.64
N ILE A 611 -32.18 -36.04 7.41
CA ILE A 611 -32.71 -37.43 7.64
C ILE A 611 -33.39 -37.93 6.39
N ASP A 612 -34.17 -37.09 5.74
CA ASP A 612 -35.05 -37.47 4.60
C ASP A 612 -34.47 -37.06 3.24
N ILE A 613 -33.11 -36.89 3.17
CA ILE A 613 -32.49 -36.43 1.93
C ILE A 613 -32.76 -37.35 0.75
N GLU A 614 -32.80 -38.68 0.96
CA GLU A 614 -33.10 -39.66 -0.07
C GLU A 614 -34.50 -39.44 -0.69
N LEU A 615 -35.48 -39.05 0.11
CA LEU A 615 -36.82 -38.71 -0.33
C LEU A 615 -36.85 -37.35 -1.04
N LEU A 616 -36.18 -36.33 -0.49
CA LEU A 616 -36.27 -34.97 -0.98
C LEU A 616 -35.47 -34.76 -2.29
N LYS A 617 -34.36 -35.47 -2.50
CA LYS A 617 -33.54 -35.35 -3.72
C LYS A 617 -34.20 -35.92 -4.96
N ASP A 618 -35.19 -36.80 -4.80
CA ASP A 618 -35.92 -37.44 -5.92
C ASP A 618 -37.01 -36.53 -6.49
N PHE A 619 -37.41 -35.49 -5.77
CA PHE A 619 -38.37 -34.50 -6.24
C PHE A 619 -37.64 -33.24 -6.77
N VAL A 620 -38.10 -32.71 -7.91
CA VAL A 620 -37.57 -31.47 -8.48
C VAL A 620 -38.44 -30.30 -8.03
N PHE A 621 -37.94 -29.52 -7.12
CA PHE A 621 -38.63 -28.32 -6.61
C PHE A 621 -38.51 -27.15 -7.60
N ASP A 622 -39.45 -26.21 -7.55
CA ASP A 622 -39.31 -24.94 -8.28
C ASP A 622 -38.28 -24.07 -7.60
N TYR A 623 -38.46 -23.79 -6.32
CA TYR A 623 -37.47 -23.13 -5.47
C TYR A 623 -37.01 -24.04 -4.33
N THR A 624 -35.71 -23.98 -4.02
CA THR A 624 -35.18 -24.37 -2.70
C THR A 624 -34.71 -23.12 -1.96
N ILE A 625 -35.36 -22.81 -0.85
CA ILE A 625 -35.16 -21.62 -0.06
C ILE A 625 -34.60 -22.01 1.30
N LEU A 626 -33.48 -21.46 1.69
CA LEU A 626 -32.85 -21.66 3.01
C LEU A 626 -33.02 -20.41 3.85
N ASP A 627 -33.74 -20.49 4.96
CA ASP A 627 -33.84 -19.41 5.93
C ASP A 627 -32.88 -19.66 7.09
N GLU A 628 -32.26 -18.58 7.59
CA GLU A 628 -31.15 -18.59 8.55
C GLU A 628 -30.02 -19.52 8.08
N SER A 629 -29.45 -19.17 6.93
CA SER A 629 -28.49 -20.00 6.19
C SER A 629 -27.15 -20.25 6.91
N GLN A 630 -26.86 -19.56 8.01
CA GLN A 630 -25.72 -19.86 8.86
C GLN A 630 -25.70 -21.35 9.34
N ASN A 631 -26.82 -22.05 9.25
CA ASN A 631 -26.86 -23.48 9.53
C ASN A 631 -26.09 -24.35 8.53
N ILE A 632 -25.72 -23.82 7.37
CA ILE A 632 -24.93 -24.51 6.34
C ILE A 632 -23.53 -23.91 6.13
N LYS A 633 -23.05 -23.03 7.00
CA LYS A 633 -21.77 -22.32 6.86
C LYS A 633 -20.54 -23.23 6.76
N ASN A 634 -20.59 -24.41 7.35
CA ASN A 634 -19.49 -25.37 7.29
C ASN A 634 -19.71 -26.35 6.10
N PRO A 635 -18.83 -26.35 5.08
CA PRO A 635 -18.95 -27.22 3.92
C PRO A 635 -18.82 -28.71 4.24
N SER A 636 -18.20 -29.07 5.38
CA SER A 636 -18.09 -30.45 5.87
C SER A 636 -19.32 -30.88 6.68
N SER A 637 -20.25 -29.96 6.97
CA SER A 637 -21.43 -30.30 7.77
C SER A 637 -22.39 -31.24 7.01
N LYS A 638 -22.99 -32.19 7.75
CA LYS A 638 -24.00 -33.10 7.18
C LYS A 638 -25.21 -32.34 6.63
N SER A 639 -25.51 -31.14 7.18
CA SER A 639 -26.62 -30.28 6.69
C SER A 639 -26.30 -29.71 5.32
N TYR A 640 -25.08 -29.16 5.13
CA TYR A 640 -24.66 -28.66 3.81
C TYR A 640 -24.64 -29.75 2.76
N GLN A 641 -24.05 -30.92 3.10
CA GLN A 641 -23.97 -32.05 2.19
C GLN A 641 -25.37 -32.56 1.77
N ALA A 642 -26.36 -32.50 2.65
CA ALA A 642 -27.72 -32.82 2.34
C ALA A 642 -28.37 -31.79 1.40
N VAL A 643 -28.35 -30.48 1.75
CA VAL A 643 -29.03 -29.47 0.94
C VAL A 643 -28.39 -29.32 -0.44
N LYS A 644 -27.11 -29.60 -0.60
CA LYS A 644 -26.40 -29.59 -1.87
C LYS A 644 -26.94 -30.60 -2.87
N GLN A 645 -27.51 -31.73 -2.41
CA GLN A 645 -28.08 -32.80 -3.25
C GLN A 645 -29.48 -32.48 -3.77
N LEU A 646 -30.16 -31.47 -3.19
CA LEU A 646 -31.52 -31.10 -3.59
C LEU A 646 -31.54 -30.55 -5.01
N LYS A 647 -32.53 -30.98 -5.77
CA LYS A 647 -32.80 -30.57 -7.14
C LYS A 647 -33.85 -29.47 -7.15
N SER A 648 -33.52 -28.31 -7.66
CA SER A 648 -34.47 -27.22 -7.85
C SER A 648 -34.10 -26.37 -9.07
N ARG A 649 -35.08 -25.67 -9.63
CA ARG A 649 -34.88 -24.73 -10.75
C ARG A 649 -34.17 -23.49 -10.26
N PHE A 650 -34.58 -23.01 -9.08
CA PHE A 650 -34.07 -21.79 -8.49
C PHE A 650 -33.66 -22.03 -7.03
N LYS A 651 -32.70 -21.25 -6.54
CA LYS A 651 -32.21 -21.34 -5.18
C LYS A 651 -32.13 -19.96 -4.54
N LEU A 652 -32.63 -19.83 -3.33
CA LEU A 652 -32.56 -18.63 -2.55
C LEU A 652 -32.03 -18.89 -1.13
N ILE A 653 -31.35 -17.92 -0.58
CA ILE A 653 -30.92 -17.86 0.81
C ILE A 653 -31.51 -16.61 1.45
N LEU A 654 -32.01 -16.76 2.67
CA LEU A 654 -32.43 -15.67 3.53
C LEU A 654 -31.53 -15.67 4.76
N SER A 655 -30.90 -14.54 5.06
CA SER A 655 -30.04 -14.41 6.22
C SER A 655 -30.01 -12.96 6.70
N GLY A 656 -29.97 -12.73 8.00
CA GLY A 656 -29.68 -11.39 8.54
C GLY A 656 -28.18 -11.08 8.58
N THR A 657 -27.35 -12.13 8.49
CA THR A 657 -25.90 -12.07 8.61
C THR A 657 -25.26 -13.05 7.60
N PRO A 658 -25.05 -12.66 6.34
CA PRO A 658 -24.52 -13.56 5.31
C PRO A 658 -23.05 -13.97 5.58
N VAL A 659 -22.30 -13.13 6.31
CA VAL A 659 -20.95 -13.42 6.79
C VAL A 659 -20.96 -13.25 8.31
N GLU A 660 -20.88 -14.36 9.06
CA GLU A 660 -20.89 -14.33 10.53
C GLU A 660 -19.47 -14.46 11.12
N ASN A 661 -18.67 -15.37 10.58
CA ASN A 661 -17.47 -15.83 11.26
C ASN A 661 -16.20 -15.74 10.38
N SER A 662 -16.35 -15.89 9.08
CA SER A 662 -15.23 -15.98 8.14
C SER A 662 -15.72 -15.69 6.73
N VAL A 663 -14.85 -15.13 5.91
CA VAL A 663 -15.09 -15.02 4.46
C VAL A 663 -15.39 -16.40 3.86
N ASN A 664 -14.88 -17.47 4.46
CA ASN A 664 -15.17 -18.84 4.03
C ASN A 664 -16.65 -19.25 4.18
N ASP A 665 -17.42 -18.67 5.12
CA ASP A 665 -18.86 -18.90 5.27
C ASP A 665 -19.62 -18.48 4.00
N LEU A 666 -19.14 -17.42 3.36
CA LEU A 666 -19.70 -16.91 2.11
C LEU A 666 -19.51 -17.89 0.95
N TRP A 667 -18.36 -18.57 0.88
CA TRP A 667 -18.12 -19.59 -0.15
C TRP A 667 -19.16 -20.69 -0.12
N THR A 668 -19.53 -21.17 1.06
CA THR A 668 -20.49 -22.25 1.23
C THR A 668 -21.89 -21.83 0.76
N GLN A 669 -22.31 -20.60 1.13
CA GLN A 669 -23.60 -20.06 0.74
C GLN A 669 -23.68 -19.80 -0.77
N MET A 670 -22.64 -19.16 -1.33
CA MET A 670 -22.58 -18.90 -2.78
C MET A 670 -22.49 -20.19 -3.59
N SER A 671 -21.76 -21.19 -3.12
CA SER A 671 -21.67 -22.50 -3.77
C SER A 671 -23.00 -23.27 -3.76
N PHE A 672 -23.88 -23.00 -2.81
CA PHE A 672 -25.25 -23.56 -2.81
C PHE A 672 -26.11 -22.86 -3.86
N ILE A 673 -26.14 -21.52 -3.89
CA ILE A 673 -27.03 -20.77 -4.81
C ILE A 673 -26.50 -20.72 -6.24
N ASN A 674 -25.18 -20.48 -6.45
CA ASN A 674 -24.54 -20.38 -7.76
C ASN A 674 -23.27 -21.24 -7.79
N PRO A 675 -23.40 -22.55 -8.05
CA PRO A 675 -22.26 -23.47 -8.03
C PRO A 675 -21.15 -23.05 -9.01
N GLY A 676 -19.95 -22.86 -8.49
CA GLY A 676 -18.78 -22.47 -9.29
C GLY A 676 -18.50 -20.96 -9.32
N LEU A 677 -19.38 -20.11 -8.80
CA LEU A 677 -19.19 -18.64 -8.75
C LEU A 677 -17.85 -18.24 -8.12
N LEU A 678 -17.49 -18.85 -7.01
CA LEU A 678 -16.26 -18.55 -6.26
C LEU A 678 -15.17 -19.63 -6.43
N GLY A 679 -15.28 -20.47 -7.46
CA GLY A 679 -14.33 -21.54 -7.73
C GLY A 679 -14.29 -22.65 -6.70
N SER A 680 -13.20 -23.44 -6.68
CA SER A 680 -13.01 -24.48 -5.68
C SER A 680 -12.75 -23.88 -4.30
N GLN A 681 -13.07 -24.63 -3.24
CA GLN A 681 -12.82 -24.17 -1.87
C GLN A 681 -11.34 -23.85 -1.62
N LYS A 682 -10.43 -24.66 -2.16
CA LYS A 682 -8.98 -24.43 -2.03
C LYS A 682 -8.57 -23.11 -2.68
N TYR A 683 -9.03 -22.89 -3.92
CA TYR A 683 -8.77 -21.63 -4.61
C TYR A 683 -9.30 -20.44 -3.82
N PHE A 684 -10.52 -20.52 -3.31
CA PHE A 684 -11.14 -19.44 -2.54
C PHE A 684 -10.38 -19.13 -1.24
N LEU A 685 -9.87 -20.16 -0.56
CA LEU A 685 -9.05 -20.01 0.64
C LEU A 685 -7.72 -19.29 0.33
N ASP A 686 -7.05 -19.68 -0.75
CA ASP A 686 -5.75 -19.14 -1.13
C ASP A 686 -5.87 -17.73 -1.73
N GLU A 687 -6.88 -17.48 -2.56
CA GLU A 687 -7.02 -16.24 -3.31
C GLU A 687 -7.75 -15.13 -2.54
N PHE A 688 -8.72 -15.47 -1.68
CA PHE A 688 -9.54 -14.48 -0.98
C PHE A 688 -9.42 -14.57 0.55
N VAL A 689 -9.63 -15.75 1.14
CA VAL A 689 -9.70 -15.83 2.62
C VAL A 689 -8.37 -15.47 3.27
N THR A 690 -7.28 -16.09 2.85
CA THR A 690 -5.95 -15.84 3.44
C THR A 690 -5.46 -14.41 3.22
N PRO A 691 -5.55 -13.80 2.02
CA PRO A 691 -5.18 -12.41 1.82
C PRO A 691 -6.06 -11.44 2.62
N ILE A 692 -7.38 -11.60 2.59
CA ILE A 692 -8.30 -10.68 3.26
C ILE A 692 -8.17 -10.77 4.79
N GLU A 693 -8.19 -12.00 5.35
CA GLU A 693 -8.23 -12.19 6.80
C GLU A 693 -6.86 -11.99 7.48
N LYS A 694 -5.77 -12.48 6.86
CA LYS A 694 -4.44 -12.41 7.45
C LYS A 694 -3.63 -11.19 7.03
N LYS A 695 -3.74 -10.80 5.73
CA LYS A 695 -2.93 -9.71 5.17
C LYS A 695 -3.70 -8.38 5.10
N LYS A 696 -5.03 -8.38 5.37
CA LYS A 696 -5.93 -7.21 5.24
C LYS A 696 -5.90 -6.58 3.85
N ASP A 697 -5.86 -7.42 2.82
CA ASP A 697 -5.79 -7.02 1.42
C ASP A 697 -7.14 -6.45 0.97
N GLU A 698 -7.21 -5.13 0.83
CA GLU A 698 -8.43 -4.40 0.46
C GLU A 698 -8.81 -4.64 -1.01
N ASP A 699 -7.85 -4.83 -1.90
CA ASP A 699 -8.09 -5.09 -3.32
C ASP A 699 -8.78 -6.43 -3.51
N LYS A 700 -8.35 -7.46 -2.78
CA LYS A 700 -9.00 -8.78 -2.80
C LYS A 700 -10.40 -8.73 -2.20
N ALA A 701 -10.61 -7.93 -1.15
CA ALA A 701 -11.92 -7.72 -0.57
C ALA A 701 -12.86 -7.02 -1.57
N HIS A 702 -12.39 -6.00 -2.26
CA HIS A 702 -13.14 -5.28 -3.29
C HIS A 702 -13.50 -6.20 -4.48
N LYS A 703 -12.55 -6.99 -4.96
CA LYS A 703 -12.81 -8.00 -6.02
C LYS A 703 -13.87 -9.02 -5.62
N LEU A 704 -13.79 -9.54 -4.40
CA LEU A 704 -14.81 -10.46 -3.90
C LEU A 704 -16.18 -9.78 -3.84
N GLN A 705 -16.24 -8.53 -3.42
CA GLN A 705 -17.48 -7.75 -3.39
C GLN A 705 -18.10 -7.60 -4.78
N ILE A 706 -17.30 -7.29 -5.81
CA ILE A 706 -17.77 -7.19 -7.20
C ILE A 706 -18.37 -8.52 -7.67
N LEU A 707 -17.70 -9.64 -7.40
CA LEU A 707 -18.16 -10.98 -7.81
C LEU A 707 -19.52 -11.35 -7.21
N ILE A 708 -19.78 -10.97 -5.95
CA ILE A 708 -21.01 -11.38 -5.24
C ILE A 708 -22.12 -10.34 -5.31
N LYS A 709 -21.82 -9.07 -5.60
CA LYS A 709 -22.75 -7.94 -5.63
C LYS A 709 -24.08 -8.25 -6.36
N PRO A 710 -24.11 -8.90 -7.53
CA PRO A 710 -25.35 -9.21 -8.22
C PRO A 710 -26.28 -10.18 -7.48
N PHE A 711 -25.71 -11.01 -6.62
CA PHE A 711 -26.38 -12.16 -5.98
C PHE A 711 -26.66 -11.95 -4.49
N VAL A 712 -26.25 -10.82 -3.92
CA VAL A 712 -26.45 -10.48 -2.52
C VAL A 712 -27.12 -9.13 -2.42
N LEU A 713 -28.37 -9.11 -1.92
CA LEU A 713 -29.08 -7.88 -1.63
C LEU A 713 -29.10 -7.68 -0.11
N ARG A 714 -28.42 -6.64 0.37
CA ARG A 714 -28.30 -6.29 1.78
C ARG A 714 -28.71 -4.85 2.03
N ARG A 715 -29.65 -4.64 2.92
CA ARG A 715 -30.10 -3.33 3.36
C ARG A 715 -30.14 -3.30 4.88
N THR A 716 -29.71 -2.19 5.46
CA THR A 716 -29.77 -1.98 6.90
C THR A 716 -31.03 -1.24 7.29
N LYS A 717 -31.46 -1.38 8.54
CA LYS A 717 -32.62 -0.65 9.07
C LYS A 717 -32.47 0.85 8.94
N GLU A 718 -31.25 1.35 9.17
CA GLU A 718 -30.92 2.78 9.08
C GLU A 718 -31.13 3.33 7.67
N GLN A 719 -30.88 2.51 6.63
CA GLN A 719 -31.03 2.92 5.23
C GLN A 719 -32.49 2.95 4.77
N VAL A 720 -33.34 2.02 5.24
CA VAL A 720 -34.65 1.79 4.61
C VAL A 720 -35.88 1.88 5.54
N ALA A 721 -35.69 1.93 6.86
CA ALA A 721 -36.76 1.96 7.84
C ALA A 721 -36.62 3.15 8.79
N THR A 722 -36.62 4.36 8.22
CA THR A 722 -36.44 5.63 8.94
C THR A 722 -37.59 5.94 9.93
N GLU A 723 -38.73 5.24 9.80
CA GLU A 723 -39.87 5.36 10.70
C GLU A 723 -39.71 4.52 11.98
N LEU A 724 -38.69 3.66 12.09
CA LEU A 724 -38.49 2.94 13.36
C LEU A 724 -38.06 3.92 14.46
N PRO A 725 -38.61 3.76 15.66
CA PRO A 725 -38.22 4.60 16.79
C PRO A 725 -36.75 4.43 17.13
N PRO A 726 -36.11 5.45 17.72
CA PRO A 726 -34.71 5.37 18.10
C PRO A 726 -34.49 4.29 19.15
N LYS A 727 -33.31 3.63 19.06
CA LYS A 727 -32.81 2.72 20.08
C LYS A 727 -31.63 3.39 20.81
N THR A 728 -31.63 3.26 22.15
CA THR A 728 -30.58 3.79 23.01
C THR A 728 -29.92 2.64 23.76
N GLU A 729 -28.61 2.51 23.67
CA GLU A 729 -27.84 1.48 24.36
C GLU A 729 -27.09 2.10 25.54
N HIS A 730 -27.25 1.51 26.73
CA HIS A 730 -26.58 1.90 27.96
C HIS A 730 -25.74 0.75 28.50
N LEU A 731 -24.47 1.02 28.83
CA LEU A 731 -23.59 0.11 29.53
C LEU A 731 -23.66 0.41 31.03
N PHE A 732 -24.14 -0.58 31.81
CA PHE A 732 -24.15 -0.53 33.25
C PHE A 732 -22.99 -1.32 33.83
N TYR A 733 -22.12 -0.64 34.55
CA TYR A 733 -21.00 -1.27 35.25
C TYR A 733 -21.39 -1.58 36.69
N CYS A 734 -21.64 -2.85 36.96
CA CYS A 734 -22.01 -3.36 38.29
C CYS A 734 -20.72 -3.68 39.09
N GLN A 735 -20.74 -3.38 40.40
CA GLN A 735 -19.65 -3.74 41.28
C GLN A 735 -19.93 -5.08 41.97
N MET A 736 -18.95 -5.92 42.17
CA MET A 736 -19.10 -7.16 42.95
C MET A 736 -19.27 -6.79 44.44
N SER A 737 -20.08 -7.59 45.16
CA SER A 737 -20.03 -7.56 46.64
C SER A 737 -18.64 -8.08 47.11
N ASP A 738 -18.26 -7.75 48.34
CA ASP A 738 -16.94 -8.16 48.89
C ASP A 738 -16.83 -9.69 48.91
N GLU A 739 -17.87 -10.40 49.26
CA GLU A 739 -17.96 -11.89 49.30
C GLU A 739 -17.87 -12.44 47.85
N GLN A 740 -18.56 -11.83 46.89
CA GLN A 740 -18.50 -12.21 45.48
C GLN A 740 -17.08 -12.02 44.93
N ALA A 741 -16.41 -10.92 45.27
CA ALA A 741 -15.05 -10.60 44.83
C ALA A 741 -14.04 -11.62 45.40
N GLU A 742 -14.19 -12.05 46.65
CA GLU A 742 -13.34 -13.06 47.24
C GLU A 742 -13.45 -14.41 46.49
N VAL A 743 -14.68 -14.85 46.21
CA VAL A 743 -14.90 -16.10 45.41
C VAL A 743 -14.35 -15.95 44.00
N TYR A 744 -14.52 -14.78 43.39
CA TYR A 744 -14.05 -14.51 42.04
C TYR A 744 -12.53 -14.55 41.96
N GLU A 745 -11.80 -13.86 42.84
CA GLU A 745 -10.32 -13.83 42.82
C GLU A 745 -9.70 -15.18 43.23
N LYS A 746 -10.32 -15.97 44.08
CA LYS A 746 -9.89 -17.33 44.40
C LYS A 746 -9.91 -18.20 43.14
N VAL A 747 -11.03 -18.28 42.46
CA VAL A 747 -11.19 -19.09 41.22
C VAL A 747 -10.32 -18.58 40.11
N LYS A 748 -10.19 -17.26 39.94
CA LYS A 748 -9.30 -16.64 38.94
C LYS A 748 -7.84 -17.05 39.19
N SER A 749 -7.40 -17.02 40.44
CA SER A 749 -6.02 -17.41 40.82
C SER A 749 -5.75 -18.90 40.57
N GLU A 750 -6.71 -19.79 40.86
CA GLU A 750 -6.64 -21.21 40.57
C GLU A 750 -6.39 -21.47 39.08
N TYR A 751 -7.27 -20.94 38.22
CA TYR A 751 -7.14 -21.10 36.78
C TYR A 751 -5.91 -20.43 36.17
N ARG A 752 -5.53 -19.26 36.69
CA ARG A 752 -4.29 -18.58 36.26
C ARG A 752 -3.06 -19.46 36.50
N ASN A 753 -2.99 -20.09 37.67
CA ASN A 753 -1.86 -20.98 38.04
C ASN A 753 -1.83 -22.23 37.16
N GLU A 754 -2.98 -22.88 36.91
CA GLU A 754 -3.09 -24.06 36.03
C GLU A 754 -2.67 -23.70 34.58
N LEU A 755 -3.04 -22.53 34.08
CA LEU A 755 -2.71 -22.11 32.72
C LEU A 755 -1.23 -21.74 32.56
N LEU A 756 -0.62 -21.12 33.57
CA LEU A 756 0.80 -20.79 33.55
C LEU A 756 1.65 -22.09 33.52
N GLN A 757 1.25 -23.11 34.29
CA GLN A 757 1.91 -24.44 34.26
C GLN A 757 1.72 -25.14 32.91
N GLY A 758 0.55 -25.06 32.29
CA GLY A 758 0.28 -25.66 30.98
C GLY A 758 1.04 -24.97 29.82
N LEU A 759 1.23 -23.65 29.89
CA LEU A 759 2.01 -22.89 28.91
C LEU A 759 3.51 -23.19 28.96
N GLU A 760 4.05 -23.40 30.16
CA GLU A 760 5.45 -23.79 30.35
C GLU A 760 5.72 -25.24 29.89
N ALA A 761 4.72 -26.12 29.98
CA ALA A 761 4.82 -27.51 29.55
C ALA A 761 4.62 -27.73 28.03
N GLY A 762 4.36 -26.72 27.24
CA GLY A 762 4.23 -26.79 25.76
C GLY A 762 2.97 -27.51 25.25
N THR A 763 1.96 -27.75 26.08
CA THR A 763 0.72 -28.47 25.77
C THR A 763 -0.44 -27.50 25.44
N PHE A 764 -0.20 -26.57 24.54
CA PHE A 764 -1.14 -25.46 24.21
C PHE A 764 -2.53 -25.92 23.74
N VAL A 765 -2.65 -27.01 23.00
CA VAL A 765 -3.93 -27.51 22.45
C VAL A 765 -4.85 -28.12 23.53
N GLN A 766 -4.31 -28.76 24.54
CA GLN A 766 -5.10 -29.27 25.66
C GLN A 766 -5.53 -28.17 26.64
N SER A 767 -4.75 -27.09 26.74
CA SER A 767 -5.06 -25.95 27.58
C SER A 767 -6.20 -25.06 27.06
N GLN A 768 -6.55 -25.11 25.77
CA GLN A 768 -7.68 -24.31 25.23
C GLN A 768 -9.04 -24.71 25.83
N ILE A 769 -9.27 -25.99 26.07
CA ILE A 769 -10.53 -26.45 26.70
C ILE A 769 -10.58 -26.02 28.17
N GLN A 770 -9.49 -26.07 28.87
CA GLN A 770 -9.39 -25.61 30.26
C GLN A 770 -9.57 -24.08 30.36
N VAL A 771 -9.01 -23.31 29.44
CA VAL A 771 -9.24 -21.87 29.34
C VAL A 771 -10.74 -21.59 29.20
N LEU A 772 -11.43 -22.30 28.29
CA LEU A 772 -12.87 -22.13 28.06
C LEU A 772 -13.69 -22.42 29.31
N GLN A 773 -13.35 -23.51 30.00
CA GLN A 773 -13.99 -23.89 31.27
C GLN A 773 -13.76 -22.81 32.34
N GLY A 774 -12.53 -22.33 32.51
CA GLY A 774 -12.17 -21.30 33.45
C GLY A 774 -12.90 -19.97 33.19
N LEU A 775 -12.87 -19.51 31.94
CA LEU A 775 -13.57 -18.30 31.53
C LEU A 775 -15.08 -18.41 31.72
N THR A 776 -15.67 -19.59 31.46
CA THR A 776 -17.09 -19.83 31.69
C THR A 776 -17.44 -19.75 33.19
N LYS A 777 -16.64 -20.38 34.07
CA LYS A 777 -16.84 -20.30 35.51
C LYS A 777 -16.67 -18.87 36.04
N LEU A 778 -15.65 -18.15 35.59
CA LEU A 778 -15.44 -16.74 35.98
C LEU A 778 -16.63 -15.85 35.58
N ARG A 779 -17.20 -16.06 34.40
CA ARG A 779 -18.41 -15.35 33.93
C ARG A 779 -19.63 -15.73 34.79
N GLN A 780 -19.74 -16.99 35.18
CA GLN A 780 -20.83 -17.42 36.08
C GLN A 780 -20.74 -16.73 37.44
N ILE A 781 -19.52 -16.65 38.04
CA ILE A 781 -19.31 -15.93 39.30
C ILE A 781 -19.58 -14.45 39.18
N ALA A 782 -19.11 -13.82 38.05
CA ALA A 782 -19.37 -12.41 37.76
C ALA A 782 -20.85 -12.09 37.68
N ASN A 783 -21.68 -13.04 37.25
CA ASN A 783 -23.13 -12.91 37.25
C ASN A 783 -23.75 -13.17 38.65
N HIS A 784 -23.47 -14.35 39.21
CA HIS A 784 -23.91 -14.73 40.58
C HIS A 784 -23.15 -15.96 41.04
N PRO A 785 -22.46 -15.96 42.21
CA PRO A 785 -21.68 -17.10 42.67
C PRO A 785 -22.49 -18.38 42.89
N SER A 786 -23.78 -18.28 43.23
CA SER A 786 -24.67 -19.45 43.40
C SER A 786 -24.84 -20.28 42.12
N MET A 787 -24.44 -19.75 40.95
CA MET A 787 -24.44 -20.53 39.72
C MET A 787 -23.40 -21.67 39.73
N ILE A 788 -22.36 -21.53 40.55
CA ILE A 788 -21.30 -22.54 40.69
C ILE A 788 -21.41 -23.26 42.05
N ASP A 789 -21.74 -22.53 43.09
CA ASP A 789 -21.86 -23.07 44.45
C ASP A 789 -23.28 -22.81 44.96
N GLU A 790 -24.12 -23.86 44.99
CA GLU A 790 -25.50 -23.77 45.40
C GLU A 790 -25.64 -23.48 46.94
N ALA A 791 -24.56 -23.62 47.68
CA ALA A 791 -24.51 -23.29 49.13
C ALA A 791 -24.17 -21.79 49.37
N TYR A 792 -23.93 -21.00 48.30
CA TYR A 792 -23.61 -19.60 48.44
C TYR A 792 -24.88 -18.79 48.81
N GLU A 793 -24.86 -18.22 50.01
CA GLU A 793 -25.97 -17.40 50.56
C GLU A 793 -25.71 -15.89 50.47
N GLY A 794 -24.56 -15.48 49.94
CA GLY A 794 -24.18 -14.08 49.80
C GLY A 794 -24.85 -13.37 48.62
N ASP A 795 -24.75 -12.06 48.57
CA ASP A 795 -25.31 -11.19 47.54
C ASP A 795 -24.45 -11.13 46.29
N SER A 796 -25.08 -10.68 45.17
CA SER A 796 -24.38 -10.38 43.93
C SER A 796 -24.72 -8.95 43.51
N GLY A 797 -23.68 -8.11 43.37
CA GLY A 797 -23.90 -6.71 43.05
C GLY A 797 -24.58 -6.53 41.67
N LYS A 798 -24.29 -7.37 40.70
CA LYS A 798 -25.01 -7.35 39.41
C LYS A 798 -26.49 -7.72 39.58
N PHE A 799 -26.81 -8.69 40.41
CA PHE A 799 -28.18 -9.08 40.65
C PHE A 799 -28.97 -7.93 41.30
N GLU A 800 -28.43 -7.25 42.31
CA GLU A 800 -29.02 -6.10 42.97
C GLU A 800 -29.24 -4.94 41.97
N ASP A 801 -28.27 -4.56 41.20
CA ASP A 801 -28.36 -3.49 40.18
C ASP A 801 -29.43 -3.78 39.14
N VAL A 802 -29.51 -5.04 38.66
CA VAL A 802 -30.54 -5.46 37.70
C VAL A 802 -31.91 -5.44 38.33
N VAL A 803 -32.08 -5.94 39.54
CA VAL A 803 -33.35 -5.94 40.26
C VAL A 803 -33.83 -4.51 40.53
N HIS A 804 -32.93 -3.65 41.01
CA HIS A 804 -33.24 -2.24 41.23
C HIS A 804 -33.71 -1.54 39.94
N THR A 805 -32.98 -1.75 38.84
CA THR A 805 -33.33 -1.18 37.52
C THR A 805 -34.64 -1.76 36.99
N LEU A 806 -34.83 -3.06 37.14
CA LEU A 806 -36.07 -3.75 36.75
C LEU A 806 -37.28 -3.21 37.48
N THR A 807 -37.21 -3.04 38.81
CA THR A 807 -38.29 -2.49 39.63
C THR A 807 -38.70 -1.10 39.15
N ASN A 808 -37.74 -0.20 38.94
CA ASN A 808 -38.00 1.15 38.44
C ASN A 808 -38.72 1.13 37.07
N VAL A 809 -38.30 0.24 36.18
CA VAL A 809 -38.87 0.12 34.81
C VAL A 809 -40.29 -0.44 34.87
N LEU A 810 -40.55 -1.42 35.75
CA LEU A 810 -41.88 -2.01 35.94
C LEU A 810 -42.86 -1.02 36.62
N GLU A 811 -42.42 -0.25 37.60
CA GLU A 811 -43.21 0.81 38.23
C GLU A 811 -43.60 1.91 37.23
N ALA A 812 -42.77 2.15 36.22
CA ALA A 812 -43.08 3.07 35.11
C ALA A 812 -44.02 2.48 34.05
N GLY A 813 -44.47 1.23 34.21
CA GLY A 813 -45.44 0.55 33.34
C GLY A 813 -44.87 0.02 32.03
N HIS A 814 -43.56 -0.26 31.98
CA HIS A 814 -42.91 -0.78 30.80
C HIS A 814 -42.80 -2.30 30.81
N LYS A 815 -42.64 -2.90 29.61
CA LYS A 815 -42.40 -4.34 29.46
C LYS A 815 -40.92 -4.59 29.16
N VAL A 816 -40.33 -5.56 29.86
CA VAL A 816 -38.89 -5.84 29.84
C VAL A 816 -38.60 -7.23 29.29
N LEU A 817 -37.69 -7.34 28.34
CA LEU A 817 -37.09 -8.60 27.94
C LEU A 817 -35.74 -8.75 28.66
N ILE A 818 -35.51 -9.87 29.31
CA ILE A 818 -34.27 -10.18 30.02
C ILE A 818 -33.61 -11.36 29.34
N PHE A 819 -32.42 -11.10 28.74
CA PHE A 819 -31.65 -12.11 28.04
C PHE A 819 -30.43 -12.55 28.85
N SER A 820 -30.20 -13.86 28.93
CA SER A 820 -28.98 -14.47 29.42
C SER A 820 -28.65 -15.72 28.62
N GLN A 821 -27.32 -16.01 28.50
CA GLN A 821 -26.89 -17.30 27.98
C GLN A 821 -26.99 -18.43 29.01
N PHE A 822 -27.05 -18.09 30.30
CA PHE A 822 -27.08 -19.05 31.41
C PHE A 822 -28.50 -19.27 31.91
N VAL A 823 -29.04 -20.47 31.71
CA VAL A 823 -30.35 -20.85 32.22
C VAL A 823 -30.41 -20.78 33.75
N LYS A 824 -29.31 -21.15 34.42
CA LYS A 824 -29.22 -21.02 35.93
C LYS A 824 -29.40 -19.58 36.38
N GLN A 825 -28.86 -18.61 35.63
CA GLN A 825 -29.01 -17.19 35.96
C GLN A 825 -30.48 -16.77 35.83
N LEU A 826 -31.14 -17.17 34.73
CA LEU A 826 -32.57 -16.90 34.54
C LEU A 826 -33.40 -17.52 35.65
N SER A 827 -33.04 -18.70 36.20
CA SER A 827 -33.73 -19.30 37.34
C SER A 827 -33.63 -18.48 38.60
N ILE A 828 -32.49 -17.82 38.87
CA ILE A 828 -32.33 -16.92 40.02
C ILE A 828 -33.32 -15.73 39.93
N TYR A 829 -33.43 -15.11 38.72
CA TYR A 829 -34.41 -14.06 38.53
C TYR A 829 -35.87 -14.57 38.57
N ARG A 830 -36.13 -15.78 38.13
CA ARG A 830 -37.42 -16.44 38.23
C ARG A 830 -37.85 -16.59 39.68
N ASP A 831 -36.93 -17.13 40.53
CA ASP A 831 -37.21 -17.32 41.97
C ASP A 831 -37.42 -15.97 42.68
N TYR A 832 -36.76 -14.89 42.23
CA TYR A 832 -37.00 -13.55 42.71
C TYR A 832 -38.38 -13.03 42.30
N LEU A 833 -38.78 -13.15 41.00
CA LEU A 833 -40.08 -12.70 40.50
C LEU A 833 -41.25 -13.46 41.17
N ASP A 834 -41.07 -14.76 41.38
CA ASP A 834 -42.04 -15.59 42.13
C ASP A 834 -42.20 -15.12 43.56
N LYS A 835 -41.14 -14.74 44.26
CA LYS A 835 -41.17 -14.18 45.62
C LYS A 835 -41.83 -12.82 45.70
N GLN A 836 -41.74 -12.03 44.65
CA GLN A 836 -42.32 -10.69 44.54
C GLN A 836 -43.72 -10.68 43.92
N ASP A 837 -44.29 -11.85 43.60
CA ASP A 837 -45.59 -12.03 42.91
C ASP A 837 -45.71 -11.24 41.58
N ILE A 838 -44.56 -11.14 40.86
CA ILE A 838 -44.50 -10.48 39.55
C ILE A 838 -44.76 -11.50 38.45
N SER A 839 -45.76 -11.27 37.62
CA SER A 839 -46.08 -12.16 36.48
C SER A 839 -45.02 -12.04 35.37
N TYR A 840 -44.51 -13.16 34.93
CA TYR A 840 -43.50 -13.26 33.90
C TYR A 840 -43.74 -14.38 32.88
N ALA A 841 -43.22 -14.21 31.70
CA ALA A 841 -43.06 -15.26 30.69
C ALA A 841 -41.63 -15.86 30.77
N TYR A 842 -41.48 -17.14 30.42
CA TYR A 842 -40.22 -17.82 30.46
C TYR A 842 -40.01 -18.66 29.19
N LEU A 843 -38.78 -18.54 28.57
CA LEU A 843 -38.49 -19.29 27.36
C LEU A 843 -37.00 -19.75 27.35
N ASP A 844 -36.81 -21.06 27.29
CA ASP A 844 -35.54 -21.70 27.16
C ASP A 844 -35.53 -22.80 26.07
N GLY A 845 -34.43 -23.60 26.01
CA GLY A 845 -34.31 -24.70 25.08
C GLY A 845 -35.33 -25.83 25.24
N SER A 846 -35.89 -26.03 26.45
CA SER A 846 -36.83 -27.08 26.80
C SER A 846 -38.29 -26.70 26.56
N THR A 847 -38.60 -25.42 26.32
CA THR A 847 -39.98 -24.91 26.19
C THR A 847 -40.62 -25.45 24.92
N GLN A 848 -41.71 -26.21 25.08
CA GLN A 848 -42.43 -26.88 23.98
C GLN A 848 -43.43 -25.97 23.27
N ASN A 849 -44.27 -25.20 24.01
CA ASN A 849 -45.32 -24.34 23.44
C ASN A 849 -44.85 -22.89 23.29
N ARG A 850 -43.79 -22.68 22.55
CA ARG A 850 -43.17 -21.33 22.39
C ARG A 850 -44.12 -20.28 21.84
N GLY A 851 -45.02 -20.67 20.90
CA GLY A 851 -45.97 -19.77 20.28
C GLY A 851 -46.97 -19.19 21.30
N ASP A 852 -47.47 -20.04 22.20
CA ASP A 852 -48.46 -19.64 23.22
C ASP A 852 -47.80 -18.72 24.29
N VAL A 853 -46.56 -19.01 24.68
CA VAL A 853 -45.79 -18.17 25.61
C VAL A 853 -45.56 -16.77 25.04
N VAL A 854 -45.16 -16.70 23.78
CA VAL A 854 -44.95 -15.39 23.09
C VAL A 854 -46.27 -14.66 22.94
N LYS A 855 -47.33 -15.33 22.53
CA LYS A 855 -48.65 -14.74 22.38
C LYS A 855 -49.17 -14.17 23.72
N ASN A 856 -49.05 -14.95 24.78
CA ASN A 856 -49.45 -14.51 26.13
C ASN A 856 -48.70 -13.24 26.55
N PHE A 857 -47.35 -13.19 26.37
CA PHE A 857 -46.59 -11.99 26.69
C PHE A 857 -47.00 -10.77 25.85
N GLN A 858 -47.32 -10.98 24.56
CA GLN A 858 -47.74 -9.89 23.66
C GLN A 858 -49.16 -9.34 24.04
N GLU A 859 -50.12 -10.20 24.37
CA GLU A 859 -51.52 -9.86 24.54
C GLU A 859 -51.92 -9.60 26.02
N ASP A 860 -51.19 -10.20 26.97
CA ASP A 860 -51.50 -10.02 28.41
C ASP A 860 -50.76 -8.78 28.96
N GLU A 861 -51.55 -7.80 29.44
CA GLU A 861 -50.98 -6.57 30.05
C GLU A 861 -50.35 -6.81 31.42
N LYS A 862 -50.75 -7.89 32.11
CA LYS A 862 -50.21 -8.22 33.43
C LYS A 862 -48.82 -8.82 33.39
N THR A 863 -48.49 -9.47 32.28
CA THR A 863 -47.17 -10.09 32.10
C THR A 863 -46.18 -9.07 31.58
N SER A 864 -45.39 -8.46 32.48
CA SER A 864 -44.49 -7.35 32.17
C SER A 864 -43.04 -7.77 31.94
N VAL A 865 -42.64 -8.96 32.39
CA VAL A 865 -41.28 -9.48 32.27
C VAL A 865 -41.24 -10.72 31.38
N PHE A 866 -40.25 -10.82 30.50
CA PHE A 866 -40.01 -12.03 29.74
C PHE A 866 -38.55 -12.47 29.91
N LEU A 867 -38.31 -13.57 30.60
CA LEU A 867 -37.03 -14.20 30.80
C LEU A 867 -36.71 -15.11 29.61
N ILE A 868 -35.62 -14.85 28.88
CA ILE A 868 -35.32 -15.53 27.63
C ILE A 868 -33.90 -16.01 27.64
N SER A 869 -33.69 -17.32 27.39
CA SER A 869 -32.34 -17.83 27.06
C SER A 869 -31.96 -17.34 25.67
N ILE A 870 -30.79 -16.71 25.55
CA ILE A 870 -30.30 -16.15 24.23
C ILE A 870 -30.33 -17.22 23.13
N LYS A 871 -29.96 -18.47 23.41
CA LYS A 871 -30.02 -19.58 22.44
C LYS A 871 -31.45 -19.90 21.99
N ALA A 872 -32.43 -19.79 22.87
CA ALA A 872 -33.81 -20.05 22.54
C ALA A 872 -34.52 -18.84 21.92
N GLY A 873 -34.14 -17.63 22.35
CA GLY A 873 -34.64 -16.35 21.86
C GLY A 873 -34.04 -15.90 20.54
N GLY A 874 -32.89 -16.49 20.14
CA GLY A 874 -32.15 -16.08 18.96
C GLY A 874 -32.81 -16.35 17.62
N VAL A 875 -33.97 -16.98 17.54
CA VAL A 875 -34.59 -17.38 16.27
C VAL A 875 -36.10 -17.08 16.22
N GLY A 876 -36.46 -16.09 15.40
CA GLY A 876 -37.81 -15.93 14.84
C GLY A 876 -38.91 -15.35 15.71
N LEU A 877 -38.63 -14.93 16.92
CA LEU A 877 -39.65 -14.33 17.79
C LEU A 877 -39.98 -12.89 17.37
N ASN A 878 -41.24 -12.50 17.53
CA ASN A 878 -41.68 -11.10 17.41
C ASN A 878 -42.09 -10.60 18.79
N LEU A 879 -41.36 -9.62 19.34
CA LEU A 879 -41.53 -9.15 20.73
C LEU A 879 -41.71 -7.63 20.78
N THR A 880 -42.49 -7.06 19.88
CA THR A 880 -42.71 -5.61 19.74
C THR A 880 -43.50 -4.96 20.84
N SER A 881 -44.12 -5.72 21.78
CA SER A 881 -44.80 -5.14 22.96
C SER A 881 -43.83 -4.63 24.02
N ALA A 882 -42.58 -5.14 24.01
CA ALA A 882 -41.55 -4.69 24.96
C ALA A 882 -40.76 -3.49 24.39
N ASP A 883 -40.38 -2.61 25.29
CA ASP A 883 -39.59 -1.40 25.02
C ASP A 883 -38.28 -1.34 25.81
N TYR A 884 -38.03 -2.25 26.75
CA TYR A 884 -36.78 -2.43 27.45
C TYR A 884 -36.18 -3.81 27.18
N VAL A 885 -34.85 -3.83 26.96
CA VAL A 885 -34.09 -5.04 26.73
C VAL A 885 -32.89 -5.05 27.69
N PHE A 886 -32.87 -6.03 28.58
CA PHE A 886 -31.77 -6.25 29.53
C PHE A 886 -30.91 -7.41 29.03
N ILE A 887 -29.61 -7.17 28.85
CA ILE A 887 -28.62 -8.19 28.53
C ILE A 887 -27.76 -8.37 29.77
N LEU A 888 -27.92 -9.52 30.45
CA LEU A 888 -27.29 -9.76 31.74
C LEU A 888 -25.83 -10.14 31.63
N ASP A 889 -25.45 -10.79 30.52
CA ASP A 889 -24.10 -11.27 30.29
C ASP A 889 -23.71 -11.05 28.83
N PRO A 890 -22.52 -10.43 28.54
CA PRO A 890 -22.09 -10.17 27.20
C PRO A 890 -21.82 -11.49 26.47
N TRP A 891 -22.24 -11.58 25.20
CA TRP A 891 -21.99 -12.74 24.38
C TRP A 891 -20.67 -12.57 23.62
N TRP A 892 -19.92 -13.67 23.41
CA TRP A 892 -18.68 -13.64 22.63
C TRP A 892 -18.88 -13.11 21.21
N ASN A 893 -20.05 -13.37 20.61
CA ASN A 893 -20.44 -12.91 19.29
C ASN A 893 -21.48 -11.78 19.38
N PRO A 894 -21.12 -10.52 19.12
CA PRO A 894 -22.04 -9.38 19.17
C PRO A 894 -23.24 -9.52 18.22
N ALA A 895 -23.14 -10.30 17.14
CA ALA A 895 -24.26 -10.52 16.21
C ALA A 895 -25.43 -11.24 16.86
N ILE A 896 -25.18 -12.13 17.82
CA ILE A 896 -26.23 -12.84 18.55
C ILE A 896 -26.96 -11.89 19.53
N GLU A 897 -26.23 -10.99 20.18
CA GLU A 897 -26.84 -9.92 20.98
C GLU A 897 -27.68 -9.01 20.11
N GLN A 898 -27.18 -8.61 18.95
CA GLN A 898 -27.92 -7.79 18.00
C GLN A 898 -29.17 -8.52 17.50
N GLN A 899 -29.11 -9.83 17.26
CA GLN A 899 -30.28 -10.64 16.92
C GLN A 899 -31.33 -10.64 18.03
N ALA A 900 -30.92 -10.70 19.30
CA ALA A 900 -31.86 -10.62 20.44
C ALA A 900 -32.52 -9.24 20.52
N ILE A 901 -31.78 -8.17 20.36
CA ILE A 901 -32.25 -6.79 20.30
C ILE A 901 -33.24 -6.58 19.15
N ASP A 902 -32.95 -7.14 17.99
CA ASP A 902 -33.75 -7.01 16.78
C ASP A 902 -35.11 -7.73 16.84
N ARG A 903 -35.38 -8.49 17.91
CA ARG A 903 -36.71 -9.03 18.22
C ARG A 903 -37.70 -7.96 18.66
N THR A 904 -37.19 -6.91 19.26
CA THR A 904 -37.94 -5.74 19.76
C THR A 904 -37.93 -4.62 18.75
N HIS A 905 -36.75 -4.31 18.18
CA HIS A 905 -36.55 -3.25 17.22
C HIS A 905 -36.84 -3.72 15.79
N ARG A 906 -38.12 -3.82 15.44
CA ARG A 906 -38.55 -4.25 14.09
C ARG A 906 -39.82 -3.52 13.68
N ILE A 907 -40.23 -3.68 12.43
CA ILE A 907 -41.47 -3.10 11.88
C ILE A 907 -42.64 -3.48 12.77
N GLY A 908 -43.39 -2.46 13.18
CA GLY A 908 -44.50 -2.59 14.13
C GLY A 908 -44.16 -2.10 15.54
N GLN A 909 -42.93 -1.76 15.84
CA GLN A 909 -42.56 -1.09 17.08
C GLN A 909 -42.91 0.42 17.03
N THR A 910 -43.60 0.91 18.05
CA THR A 910 -44.00 2.31 18.14
C THR A 910 -43.35 3.06 19.31
N LYS A 911 -42.70 2.33 20.23
CA LYS A 911 -42.07 2.89 21.43
C LYS A 911 -40.52 2.96 21.21
N ASN A 912 -39.90 3.95 21.84
CA ASN A 912 -38.44 4.01 21.93
C ASN A 912 -37.91 2.77 22.66
N ILE A 913 -36.79 2.22 22.18
CA ILE A 913 -36.21 1.03 22.78
C ILE A 913 -34.97 1.40 23.60
N PHE A 914 -34.97 0.93 24.83
CA PHE A 914 -33.85 1.09 25.76
C PHE A 914 -33.18 -0.25 26.00
N ILE A 915 -31.90 -0.33 25.70
CA ILE A 915 -31.06 -1.53 25.79
C ILE A 915 -30.08 -1.31 26.93
N TYR A 916 -30.15 -2.15 27.95
CA TYR A 916 -29.25 -2.11 29.10
C TYR A 916 -28.39 -3.35 29.10
N LYS A 917 -27.07 -3.14 29.03
CA LYS A 917 -26.05 -4.19 29.09
C LYS A 917 -25.36 -4.10 30.45
N PHE A 918 -25.54 -5.12 31.29
CA PHE A 918 -24.97 -5.18 32.62
C PHE A 918 -23.63 -5.90 32.61
N ILE A 919 -22.57 -5.19 32.96
CA ILE A 919 -21.17 -5.68 32.91
C ILE A 919 -20.60 -5.58 34.34
N THR A 920 -20.09 -6.68 34.84
CA THR A 920 -19.40 -6.67 36.14
C THR A 920 -18.00 -6.10 35.98
N LYS A 921 -17.72 -5.03 36.69
CA LYS A 921 -16.46 -4.30 36.63
C LYS A 921 -15.29 -5.13 37.17
N ASP A 922 -14.10 -4.94 36.64
CA ASP A 922 -12.87 -5.63 37.03
C ASP A 922 -12.93 -7.15 36.84
N THR A 923 -13.78 -7.62 35.93
CA THR A 923 -13.93 -9.05 35.60
C THR A 923 -13.60 -9.37 34.15
N VAL A 924 -13.64 -10.66 33.84
CA VAL A 924 -13.50 -11.15 32.46
C VAL A 924 -14.56 -10.59 31.50
N GLU A 925 -15.73 -10.17 31.99
CA GLU A 925 -16.78 -9.60 31.15
C GLU A 925 -16.37 -8.25 30.57
N GLU A 926 -15.77 -7.35 31.37
CA GLU A 926 -15.27 -6.06 30.93
C GLU A 926 -14.15 -6.24 29.90
N LYS A 927 -13.26 -7.19 30.13
CA LYS A 927 -12.15 -7.49 29.21
C LYS A 927 -12.63 -8.11 27.89
N ILE A 928 -13.67 -8.94 27.94
CA ILE A 928 -14.33 -9.49 26.74
C ILE A 928 -14.95 -8.36 25.92
N LEU A 929 -15.66 -7.42 26.58
CA LEU A 929 -16.26 -6.28 25.93
C LEU A 929 -15.20 -5.40 25.25
N ALA A 930 -14.08 -5.12 25.92
CA ALA A 930 -12.96 -4.36 25.35
C ALA A 930 -12.33 -5.06 24.13
N LEU A 931 -12.20 -6.39 24.19
CA LEU A 931 -11.73 -7.21 23.05
C LEU A 931 -12.72 -7.21 21.89
N GLN A 932 -14.03 -7.29 22.18
CA GLN A 932 -15.06 -7.15 21.15
C GLN A 932 -14.95 -5.81 20.43
N GLN A 933 -14.80 -4.70 21.15
CA GLN A 933 -14.70 -3.35 20.60
C GLN A 933 -13.43 -3.18 19.74
N ARG A 934 -12.27 -3.68 20.20
CA ARG A 934 -11.01 -3.71 19.40
C ARG A 934 -11.18 -4.51 18.10
N LYS A 935 -11.88 -5.64 18.15
CA LYS A 935 -12.13 -6.49 16.96
C LYS A 935 -13.23 -5.94 16.07
N LEU A 936 -14.23 -5.22 16.58
CA LEU A 936 -15.24 -4.55 15.78
C LEU A 936 -14.65 -3.42 14.91
N SER A 937 -13.62 -2.74 15.34
CA SER A 937 -12.88 -1.76 14.53
C SER A 937 -12.08 -2.44 13.40
N VAL A 938 -11.64 -3.69 13.60
CA VAL A 938 -10.94 -4.53 12.61
C VAL A 938 -11.92 -5.40 11.81
N ALA A 939 -13.08 -5.72 12.38
CA ALA A 939 -14.04 -6.72 11.93
C ALA A 939 -15.45 -6.17 11.61
N ARG A 940 -15.60 -4.93 11.15
CA ARG A 940 -16.74 -4.63 10.26
C ARG A 940 -16.77 -5.56 9.05
N ALA A 941 -15.76 -6.40 8.91
CA ALA A 941 -15.64 -7.46 7.91
C ALA A 941 -15.76 -8.92 8.44
N LEU A 942 -15.54 -9.23 9.75
CA LEU A 942 -15.39 -10.63 10.19
C LEU A 942 -15.83 -10.85 11.64
N ILE A 943 -16.95 -11.55 11.87
CA ILE A 943 -17.48 -11.90 13.20
C ILE A 943 -17.33 -13.40 13.46
N THR A 944 -16.85 -13.79 14.66
CA THR A 944 -16.47 -15.19 15.02
C THR A 944 -17.43 -15.86 16.02
N THR A 945 -17.59 -17.20 15.96
CA THR A 945 -18.29 -18.01 16.98
C THR A 945 -17.45 -18.16 18.24
N GLU A 946 -18.07 -18.61 19.38
CA GLU A 946 -17.41 -18.81 20.66
C GLU A 946 -16.17 -19.71 20.54
N GLU A 947 -16.27 -20.87 19.90
CA GLU A 947 -15.13 -21.77 19.67
C GLU A 947 -14.06 -21.20 18.72
N SER A 948 -14.48 -20.48 17.68
CA SER A 948 -13.54 -19.87 16.75
C SER A 948 -12.88 -18.62 17.32
N PHE A 949 -13.59 -17.84 18.16
CA PHE A 949 -13.03 -16.70 18.89
C PHE A 949 -11.88 -17.15 19.81
N ILE A 950 -12.10 -18.21 20.58
CA ILE A 950 -11.10 -18.74 21.51
C ILE A 950 -9.90 -19.34 20.76
N LYS A 951 -10.12 -19.97 19.61
CA LYS A 951 -9.03 -20.44 18.73
C LYS A 951 -8.20 -19.33 18.10
N THR A 952 -8.73 -18.12 18.03
CA THR A 952 -8.02 -16.94 17.54
C THR A 952 -7.35 -16.12 18.64
N LEU A 953 -7.57 -16.45 19.92
CA LEU A 953 -6.88 -15.81 21.03
C LEU A 953 -5.42 -16.22 21.05
N THR A 954 -4.55 -15.24 21.10
CA THR A 954 -3.12 -15.45 21.31
C THR A 954 -2.83 -15.73 22.78
N ALA A 955 -1.67 -16.29 23.10
CA ALA A 955 -1.25 -16.47 24.48
C ALA A 955 -1.23 -15.15 25.28
N ASP A 956 -0.95 -14.03 24.58
CA ASP A 956 -0.95 -12.70 25.19
C ASP A 956 -2.37 -12.18 25.45
N ASP A 957 -3.34 -12.43 24.55
CA ASP A 957 -4.75 -12.13 24.79
C ASP A 957 -5.28 -12.87 26.03
N ILE A 958 -4.92 -14.17 26.17
CA ILE A 958 -5.32 -14.97 27.32
C ILE A 958 -4.68 -14.44 28.61
N ARG A 959 -3.41 -14.05 28.58
CA ARG A 959 -2.75 -13.40 29.73
C ARG A 959 -3.42 -12.09 30.12
N GLU A 960 -3.83 -11.29 29.12
CA GLU A 960 -4.51 -10.01 29.34
C GLU A 960 -5.90 -10.22 29.97
N ILE A 961 -6.64 -11.25 29.53
CA ILE A 961 -7.96 -11.60 30.08
C ILE A 961 -7.87 -12.04 31.56
N LEU A 962 -6.79 -12.75 31.92
CA LEU A 962 -6.60 -13.30 33.26
C LEU A 962 -5.75 -12.43 34.21
N LYS A 963 -5.24 -11.31 33.74
CA LYS A 963 -4.67 -10.27 34.60
C LYS A 963 -5.77 -9.63 35.43
#